data_ec6b38086efe06390929332f561a10af
#
_entry.id   ec6b38086efe06390929332f561a10af
#
_cell.length_a   1.000
_cell.length_b   1.000
_cell.length_c   1.000
_cell.angle_alpha   90.00
_cell.angle_beta   90.00
_cell.angle_gamma   90.00
#
_symmetry.space_group_name_H-M   'P 1'
#
loop_
_entity.id
_entity.type
_entity.pdbx_description
1 polymer ?
#
loop_
_entity_poly.entity_id
_entity_poly.type
_entity_poly.pdbx_seq_one_letter_code
_entity_poly.pdbx_strand_id
1 'polypeptide(L)'
;RLHDGTAAGANDNINGWGESTVISQKAVDTITDPQGNTAKSEITSIPSPFARLDLVKQGFKYVNDTNDFDGNTIYHRMVSDALDVGEIFFNINKYSNLVKITEWNVGEIEKLKASTDNQQRLLGKTLDIFIKSDAANGNVYNLRNMQSIYILTYIGPGAPAQSALPGHVIGATSPCTLFFTPANDLSYVSEQIIFEGNNDRPFDGDYNPLYKRDPEYVRYLTWLSKQPGFMEGYPEVSTYINNTITKINSIDNVFGQELANLNAASSTDTAQVTMHTGKPLTFAGGYPVMYKNYNPKQISQNSQFTIRATKTIDGKIPLVLPTDYSCGGLTYTTSQWDDSLVKFVPFKDEKPLDSRVLPGINVPYPYLTAGDFLCQNIIRTKYALQPFDSETEDYLTLGDEGDLKYFLLPIKKEYFRYFNLADLKRNLRAERGSMGHITVKLTIPIKGNDYIDKIEFQRCYKEGECTNENMFGSIIDLGFTGVTILPHMRFPQNVQPDYRITLSIGDQISERVAQHDLPTLNLYNDDQSIDCGNETCRNIDSLGNRRDKYTCVAKMWQAKNNFTAIGLNYKGTEGLLVPLMKEGGGSKKFVFAIDFGTTNTHIEYSVDGSMPMPLDTTASDAQLRPVNDMQSDSMWTKMMQGDLMPAIIGQGKTDDQSISFPIRTALTSTRDVDWLREVQPFSKANIPFFYERKQLPDYNEQPTTNLKWNDNEKSKAQTTCFLSELAFIMRNKVLMNNGDLSATRLIWFYPTSMAARMVGDFAGIWQHVFQTNFDGASIEQIKFI
;
A
#
# COMPACT_ATOMS: atom_id res chain seq x y z
N ARG A 1 -34.72 -19.90 -31.95
CA ARG A 1 -35.72 -19.02 -32.58
C ARG A 1 -35.31 -18.50 -33.96
N LEU A 2 -34.06 -18.64 -34.35
CA LEU A 2 -33.55 -18.19 -35.66
C LEU A 2 -34.21 -18.94 -36.85
N HIS A 3 -35.06 -19.91 -36.59
CA HIS A 3 -35.53 -20.87 -37.61
C HIS A 3 -37.02 -21.16 -37.57
N ASP A 4 -37.78 -20.56 -36.64
CA ASP A 4 -39.20 -20.80 -36.51
C ASP A 4 -40.10 -19.76 -37.22
N GLY A 5 -39.48 -18.76 -37.84
CA GLY A 5 -40.18 -17.69 -38.58
C GLY A 5 -41.01 -16.77 -37.73
N THR A 6 -40.96 -16.90 -36.41
CA THR A 6 -41.58 -15.94 -35.50
C THR A 6 -40.68 -14.76 -35.29
N ALA A 7 -41.24 -13.56 -35.20
CA ALA A 7 -40.51 -12.39 -34.81
C ALA A 7 -39.84 -12.64 -33.44
N ALA A 8 -38.56 -12.75 -33.44
CA ALA A 8 -37.82 -12.67 -32.20
C ALA A 8 -38.12 -11.26 -31.63
N GLY A 9 -38.81 -11.20 -30.52
CA GLY A 9 -38.88 -9.93 -29.78
C GLY A 9 -37.48 -9.46 -29.50
N ALA A 10 -37.33 -8.19 -29.27
CA ALA A 10 -36.04 -7.59 -28.89
C ALA A 10 -35.34 -8.30 -27.68
N ASN A 11 -36.10 -9.12 -26.96
CA ASN A 11 -35.64 -9.90 -25.82
C ASN A 11 -35.29 -11.37 -26.17
N ASP A 12 -35.44 -11.78 -27.40
CA ASP A 12 -35.10 -13.14 -27.84
C ASP A 12 -33.61 -13.23 -28.22
N ASN A 13 -32.82 -12.71 -27.37
CA ASN A 13 -31.40 -12.60 -27.57
C ASN A 13 -30.71 -13.93 -27.24
N ILE A 14 -30.40 -14.73 -28.22
CA ILE A 14 -29.49 -15.85 -28.05
C ILE A 14 -28.07 -15.29 -28.10
N ASN A 15 -27.45 -15.09 -26.97
CA ASN A 15 -26.09 -14.57 -26.84
C ASN A 15 -25.87 -13.18 -27.49
N GLY A 16 -26.82 -12.27 -27.42
CA GLY A 16 -26.69 -10.93 -27.96
C GLY A 16 -26.95 -10.80 -29.48
N TRP A 17 -27.28 -11.84 -30.16
CA TRP A 17 -27.57 -11.79 -31.60
C TRP A 17 -28.95 -11.23 -31.97
N GLY A 18 -29.85 -11.10 -30.99
CA GLY A 18 -31.20 -10.59 -31.19
C GLY A 18 -31.29 -9.18 -31.75
N GLU A 19 -30.37 -8.32 -31.38
CA GLU A 19 -30.34 -6.91 -31.81
C GLU A 19 -29.95 -6.71 -33.28
N SER A 20 -29.32 -7.71 -33.89
CA SER A 20 -29.01 -7.71 -35.32
C SER A 20 -30.25 -7.81 -36.20
N THR A 21 -31.41 -8.18 -35.65
CA THR A 21 -32.68 -8.29 -36.32
C THR A 21 -33.17 -6.98 -36.92
N VAL A 22 -32.96 -5.86 -36.25
CA VAL A 22 -33.48 -4.56 -36.72
C VAL A 22 -32.85 -4.14 -38.05
N ILE A 23 -31.56 -4.43 -38.24
CA ILE A 23 -30.88 -4.10 -39.50
C ILE A 23 -31.23 -5.12 -40.59
N SER A 24 -31.33 -6.39 -40.26
CA SER A 24 -31.76 -7.43 -41.17
C SER A 24 -33.16 -7.16 -41.68
N GLN A 25 -34.07 -6.70 -40.82
CA GLN A 25 -35.43 -6.35 -41.18
C GLN A 25 -35.47 -5.16 -42.16
N LYS A 26 -34.67 -4.10 -41.92
CA LYS A 26 -34.57 -2.98 -42.85
C LYS A 26 -34.00 -3.38 -44.22
N ALA A 27 -33.10 -4.33 -44.27
CA ALA A 27 -32.58 -4.84 -45.52
C ALA A 27 -33.63 -5.68 -46.28
N VAL A 28 -34.43 -6.49 -45.54
CA VAL A 28 -35.53 -7.31 -46.13
C VAL A 28 -36.68 -6.47 -46.65
N ASP A 29 -37.02 -5.35 -46.00
CA ASP A 29 -38.10 -4.44 -46.41
C ASP A 29 -37.87 -3.83 -47.84
N THR A 30 -36.66 -3.99 -48.37
CA THR A 30 -36.29 -3.52 -49.71
C THR A 30 -36.27 -4.66 -50.77
N ILE A 31 -36.49 -5.89 -50.33
CA ILE A 31 -36.46 -7.06 -51.25
C ILE A 31 -37.84 -7.17 -51.93
N THR A 32 -37.83 -7.18 -53.25
CA THR A 32 -39.02 -7.45 -54.07
C THR A 32 -38.95 -8.87 -54.58
N ASP A 33 -40.04 -9.65 -54.39
CA ASP A 33 -40.12 -11.01 -54.89
C ASP A 33 -40.15 -11.05 -56.43
N PRO A 34 -39.98 -12.24 -57.08
CA PRO A 34 -40.01 -12.33 -58.53
C PRO A 34 -41.35 -11.95 -59.16
N GLN A 35 -42.44 -11.86 -58.37
CA GLN A 35 -43.76 -11.43 -58.75
C GLN A 35 -43.99 -9.94 -58.55
N GLY A 36 -42.96 -9.18 -58.13
CA GLY A 36 -43.03 -7.73 -57.93
C GLY A 36 -43.60 -7.27 -56.60
N ASN A 37 -43.82 -8.14 -55.63
CA ASN A 37 -44.29 -7.79 -54.29
C ASN A 37 -43.09 -7.37 -53.46
N THR A 38 -43.14 -6.22 -52.85
CA THR A 38 -42.16 -5.83 -51.84
C THR A 38 -42.43 -6.59 -50.57
N ALA A 39 -41.37 -7.09 -49.94
CA ALA A 39 -41.48 -7.75 -48.64
C ALA A 39 -42.18 -6.81 -47.65
N LYS A 40 -43.32 -7.25 -47.20
CA LYS A 40 -44.06 -6.54 -46.16
C LYS A 40 -43.47 -6.81 -44.79
N SER A 41 -43.78 -5.99 -43.84
CA SER A 41 -43.41 -6.08 -42.42
C SER A 41 -43.75 -7.43 -41.73
N GLU A 42 -44.45 -8.32 -42.43
CA GLU A 42 -44.76 -9.65 -41.98
C GLU A 42 -43.64 -10.68 -42.23
N ILE A 43 -42.64 -10.36 -43.01
CA ILE A 43 -41.40 -11.10 -43.03
C ILE A 43 -40.53 -10.57 -41.86
N THR A 44 -40.95 -10.93 -40.70
CA THR A 44 -40.15 -10.77 -39.52
C THR A 44 -38.86 -11.55 -39.75
N SER A 45 -37.85 -10.79 -39.98
CA SER A 45 -36.54 -11.26 -40.38
C SER A 45 -36.06 -12.40 -39.47
N ILE A 46 -35.55 -13.41 -40.05
CA ILE A 46 -34.74 -14.38 -39.34
C ILE A 46 -33.53 -13.62 -38.83
N PRO A 47 -33.35 -13.50 -37.51
CA PRO A 47 -32.14 -12.88 -36.97
C PRO A 47 -30.98 -13.83 -37.31
N SER A 48 -30.30 -13.52 -38.39
CA SER A 48 -29.16 -14.29 -38.84
C SER A 48 -27.89 -13.51 -38.54
N PRO A 49 -26.97 -14.05 -37.75
CA PRO A 49 -25.64 -13.45 -37.62
C PRO A 49 -24.95 -13.32 -39.00
N PHE A 50 -25.27 -14.16 -39.95
CA PHE A 50 -24.74 -14.08 -41.32
C PHE A 50 -25.23 -12.83 -42.06
N ALA A 51 -26.48 -12.40 -41.85
CA ALA A 51 -26.99 -11.17 -42.44
C ALA A 51 -26.16 -9.94 -41.94
N ARG A 52 -25.80 -9.92 -40.68
CA ARG A 52 -24.94 -8.85 -40.12
C ARG A 52 -23.52 -8.93 -40.67
N LEU A 53 -22.95 -10.14 -40.78
CA LEU A 53 -21.63 -10.34 -41.39
C LEU A 53 -21.62 -9.88 -42.87
N ASP A 54 -22.69 -10.16 -43.61
CA ASP A 54 -22.81 -9.72 -45.00
C ASP A 54 -22.89 -8.16 -45.07
N LEU A 55 -23.66 -7.54 -44.21
CA LEU A 55 -23.75 -6.07 -44.15
C LEU A 55 -22.41 -5.41 -43.87
N VAL A 56 -21.65 -5.96 -42.96
CA VAL A 56 -20.28 -5.45 -42.64
C VAL A 56 -19.36 -5.63 -43.85
N LYS A 57 -19.42 -6.80 -44.49
CA LYS A 57 -18.65 -7.08 -45.72
C LYS A 57 -19.02 -6.13 -46.86
N GLN A 58 -20.34 -5.89 -47.08
CA GLN A 58 -20.78 -4.90 -48.07
C GLN A 58 -20.37 -3.47 -47.68
N GLY A 59 -20.29 -3.16 -46.39
CA GLY A 59 -19.74 -1.88 -45.92
C GLY A 59 -18.29 -1.67 -46.39
N PHE A 60 -17.41 -2.63 -46.14
CA PHE A 60 -16.01 -2.54 -46.63
C PHE A 60 -15.97 -2.44 -48.16
N LYS A 61 -16.76 -3.24 -48.89
CA LYS A 61 -16.84 -3.19 -50.31
C LYS A 61 -17.32 -1.83 -50.82
N TYR A 62 -18.36 -1.26 -50.23
CA TYR A 62 -18.88 0.06 -50.62
C TYR A 62 -17.85 1.18 -50.45
N VAL A 63 -17.16 1.20 -49.27
CA VAL A 63 -16.13 2.22 -49.04
C VAL A 63 -14.95 2.05 -50.01
N ASN A 64 -14.58 0.82 -50.37
CA ASN A 64 -13.55 0.56 -51.36
C ASN A 64 -13.95 1.03 -52.75
N ASP A 65 -15.16 0.71 -53.20
CA ASP A 65 -15.69 1.02 -54.55
C ASP A 65 -15.87 2.53 -54.73
N THR A 66 -16.29 3.25 -53.67
CA THR A 66 -16.47 4.69 -53.68
C THR A 66 -15.23 5.51 -53.38
N ASN A 67 -14.23 4.87 -52.76
CA ASN A 67 -13.04 5.52 -52.18
C ASN A 67 -13.37 6.69 -51.24
N ASP A 68 -14.56 6.65 -50.64
CA ASP A 68 -15.05 7.64 -49.69
C ASP A 68 -14.85 7.12 -48.24
N PHE A 69 -13.80 7.59 -47.56
CA PHE A 69 -13.48 7.19 -46.18
C PHE A 69 -14.21 8.00 -45.12
N ASP A 70 -14.64 9.22 -45.49
CA ASP A 70 -15.18 10.22 -44.55
C ASP A 70 -16.71 10.37 -44.70
N GLY A 71 -17.36 9.44 -45.38
CA GLY A 71 -18.81 9.42 -45.55
C GLY A 71 -19.55 9.08 -44.24
N ASN A 72 -20.87 9.28 -44.27
CA ASN A 72 -21.76 9.12 -43.13
C ASN A 72 -22.92 8.14 -43.40
N THR A 73 -22.75 7.24 -44.34
CA THR A 73 -23.79 6.23 -44.67
C THR A 73 -23.79 5.08 -43.69
N ILE A 74 -24.82 4.26 -43.74
CA ILE A 74 -24.90 3.03 -42.92
C ILE A 74 -23.69 2.10 -43.18
N TYR A 75 -23.11 2.10 -44.37
CA TYR A 75 -21.95 1.29 -44.72
C TYR A 75 -20.69 1.78 -43.99
N HIS A 76 -20.50 3.11 -43.91
CA HIS A 76 -19.40 3.69 -43.13
C HIS A 76 -19.53 3.34 -41.66
N ARG A 77 -20.75 3.38 -41.11
CA ARG A 77 -21.03 2.98 -39.76
C ARG A 77 -20.67 1.51 -39.50
N MET A 78 -21.04 0.60 -40.42
CA MET A 78 -20.72 -0.81 -40.30
C MET A 78 -19.20 -1.06 -40.24
N VAL A 79 -18.44 -0.32 -41.06
CA VAL A 79 -16.97 -0.38 -41.06
C VAL A 79 -16.40 0.19 -39.77
N SER A 80 -16.88 1.37 -39.33
CA SER A 80 -16.44 1.99 -38.08
C SER A 80 -16.72 1.09 -36.88
N ASP A 81 -17.95 0.59 -36.74
CA ASP A 81 -18.33 -0.31 -35.64
C ASP A 81 -17.46 -1.61 -35.62
N ALA A 82 -17.14 -2.16 -36.78
CA ALA A 82 -16.26 -3.32 -36.88
C ALA A 82 -14.82 -3.00 -36.45
N LEU A 83 -14.31 -1.82 -36.83
CA LEU A 83 -12.99 -1.35 -36.41
C LEU A 83 -12.96 -1.04 -34.91
N ASP A 84 -14.06 -0.52 -34.33
CA ASP A 84 -14.18 -0.28 -32.87
C ASP A 84 -14.06 -1.60 -32.09
N VAL A 85 -14.74 -2.65 -32.54
CA VAL A 85 -14.58 -3.99 -31.93
C VAL A 85 -13.12 -4.44 -32.00
N GLY A 86 -12.47 -4.28 -33.14
CA GLY A 86 -11.06 -4.64 -33.31
C GLY A 86 -10.13 -3.83 -32.41
N GLU A 87 -10.39 -2.54 -32.23
CA GLU A 87 -9.61 -1.67 -31.39
C GLU A 87 -9.81 -1.96 -29.88
N ILE A 88 -11.02 -2.43 -29.48
CA ILE A 88 -11.23 -2.95 -28.12
C ILE A 88 -10.41 -4.24 -27.89
N PHE A 89 -10.37 -5.18 -28.83
CA PHE A 89 -9.47 -6.35 -28.75
C PHE A 89 -8.02 -5.93 -28.67
N PHE A 90 -7.59 -4.96 -29.46
CA PHE A 90 -6.23 -4.44 -29.47
C PHE A 90 -5.83 -3.76 -28.15
N ASN A 91 -6.78 -3.21 -27.43
CA ASN A 91 -6.58 -2.61 -26.13
C ASN A 91 -7.16 -3.45 -24.98
N ILE A 92 -7.30 -4.76 -25.15
CA ILE A 92 -8.01 -5.63 -24.21
C ILE A 92 -7.47 -5.59 -22.78
N ASN A 93 -6.18 -5.38 -22.60
CA ASN A 93 -5.58 -5.27 -21.28
C ASN A 93 -6.05 -4.04 -20.50
N LYS A 94 -6.36 -2.93 -21.18
CA LYS A 94 -6.92 -1.74 -20.58
C LYS A 94 -8.35 -1.95 -20.08
N TYR A 95 -9.12 -2.72 -20.84
CA TYR A 95 -10.56 -2.85 -20.64
C TYR A 95 -10.96 -4.18 -20.02
N SER A 96 -10.01 -4.94 -19.46
CA SER A 96 -10.25 -6.27 -18.89
C SER A 96 -11.27 -6.29 -17.73
N ASN A 97 -11.49 -5.16 -17.08
CA ASN A 97 -12.53 -4.97 -16.06
C ASN A 97 -13.92 -4.60 -16.64
N LEU A 98 -14.00 -4.20 -17.91
CA LEU A 98 -15.22 -3.77 -18.59
C LEU A 98 -15.69 -4.79 -19.62
N VAL A 99 -14.80 -5.62 -20.16
CA VAL A 99 -15.12 -6.57 -21.21
C VAL A 99 -14.58 -7.96 -20.89
N LYS A 100 -15.32 -8.99 -21.33
CA LYS A 100 -14.97 -10.40 -21.20
C LYS A 100 -14.98 -11.07 -22.56
N ILE A 101 -13.99 -11.95 -22.82
CA ILE A 101 -13.91 -12.76 -24.02
C ILE A 101 -14.47 -14.14 -23.74
N THR A 102 -15.37 -14.60 -24.60
CA THR A 102 -15.92 -15.97 -24.59
C THR A 102 -15.68 -16.61 -25.94
N GLU A 103 -15.25 -17.87 -25.96
CA GLU A 103 -15.08 -18.62 -27.19
C GLU A 103 -16.38 -19.36 -27.58
N TRP A 104 -16.74 -19.27 -28.84
CA TRP A 104 -17.68 -20.13 -29.48
C TRP A 104 -16.98 -20.86 -30.65
N ASN A 105 -17.10 -22.17 -30.76
CA ASN A 105 -16.41 -22.96 -31.78
C ASN A 105 -17.35 -23.94 -32.47
N VAL A 106 -16.85 -24.51 -33.56
CA VAL A 106 -17.64 -25.47 -34.40
C VAL A 106 -18.16 -26.67 -33.62
N GLY A 107 -17.47 -27.05 -32.52
CA GLY A 107 -17.91 -28.12 -31.64
C GLY A 107 -19.24 -27.83 -30.93
N GLU A 108 -19.61 -26.59 -30.78
CA GLU A 108 -20.91 -26.19 -30.24
C GLU A 108 -22.04 -26.53 -31.19
N ILE A 109 -21.81 -26.50 -32.52
CA ILE A 109 -22.79 -26.91 -33.52
C ILE A 109 -23.14 -28.40 -33.34
N GLU A 110 -22.18 -29.26 -33.11
CA GLU A 110 -22.43 -30.67 -32.84
C GLU A 110 -23.19 -30.89 -31.53
N LYS A 111 -22.89 -30.14 -30.49
CA LYS A 111 -23.66 -30.16 -29.24
C LYS A 111 -25.11 -29.73 -29.47
N LEU A 112 -25.32 -28.65 -30.22
CA LEU A 112 -26.66 -28.18 -30.59
C LEU A 112 -27.42 -29.25 -31.40
N LYS A 113 -26.79 -29.88 -32.40
CA LYS A 113 -27.37 -30.97 -33.19
C LYS A 113 -27.76 -32.18 -32.34
N ALA A 114 -27.02 -32.46 -31.28
CA ALA A 114 -27.26 -33.55 -30.34
C ALA A 114 -28.23 -33.19 -29.21
N SER A 115 -28.68 -31.93 -29.10
CA SER A 115 -29.56 -31.47 -28.03
C SER A 115 -30.92 -32.19 -28.04
N THR A 116 -31.45 -32.42 -26.85
CA THR A 116 -32.83 -32.92 -26.66
C THR A 116 -33.88 -31.85 -26.95
N ASP A 117 -33.49 -30.57 -26.85
CA ASP A 117 -34.35 -29.45 -27.22
C ASP A 117 -34.47 -29.31 -28.74
N ASN A 118 -35.72 -29.28 -29.24
CA ASN A 118 -35.99 -29.21 -30.66
C ASN A 118 -35.46 -27.93 -31.33
N GLN A 119 -35.51 -26.79 -30.65
CA GLN A 119 -35.10 -25.53 -31.20
C GLN A 119 -33.57 -25.48 -31.31
N GLN A 120 -32.87 -25.90 -30.26
CA GLN A 120 -31.41 -26.01 -30.28
C GLN A 120 -30.94 -26.97 -31.36
N ARG A 121 -31.58 -28.13 -31.49
CA ARG A 121 -31.26 -29.13 -32.52
C ARG A 121 -31.46 -28.59 -33.92
N LEU A 122 -32.54 -27.86 -34.15
CA LEU A 122 -32.82 -27.25 -35.44
C LEU A 122 -31.81 -26.15 -35.76
N LEU A 123 -31.46 -25.30 -34.77
CA LEU A 123 -30.41 -24.30 -34.91
C LEU A 123 -29.06 -24.94 -35.31
N GLY A 124 -28.65 -26.01 -34.63
CA GLY A 124 -27.41 -26.71 -34.96
C GLY A 124 -27.41 -27.25 -36.38
N LYS A 125 -28.54 -27.85 -36.83
CA LYS A 125 -28.71 -28.30 -38.23
C LYS A 125 -28.65 -27.16 -39.25
N THR A 126 -29.25 -26.04 -38.94
CA THR A 126 -29.27 -24.83 -39.79
C THR A 126 -27.85 -24.28 -39.95
N LEU A 127 -27.10 -24.12 -38.85
CA LEU A 127 -25.71 -23.66 -38.87
C LEU A 127 -24.79 -24.59 -39.68
N ASP A 128 -24.96 -25.91 -39.53
CA ASP A 128 -24.24 -26.94 -40.30
C ASP A 128 -24.51 -26.81 -41.81
N ILE A 129 -25.77 -26.60 -42.17
CA ILE A 129 -26.18 -26.39 -43.58
C ILE A 129 -25.53 -25.10 -44.15
N PHE A 130 -25.53 -23.98 -43.38
CA PHE A 130 -24.91 -22.73 -43.84
C PHE A 130 -23.41 -22.92 -44.09
N ILE A 131 -22.69 -23.57 -43.18
CA ILE A 131 -21.25 -23.80 -43.35
C ILE A 131 -20.98 -24.63 -44.60
N LYS A 132 -21.75 -25.73 -44.81
CA LYS A 132 -21.64 -26.57 -45.99
C LYS A 132 -22.01 -25.86 -47.28
N SER A 133 -23.07 -25.02 -47.22
CA SER A 133 -23.51 -24.24 -48.38
C SER A 133 -22.47 -23.15 -48.74
N ASP A 134 -21.91 -22.45 -47.79
CA ASP A 134 -20.84 -21.47 -48.04
C ASP A 134 -19.64 -22.14 -48.73
N ALA A 135 -19.21 -23.29 -48.21
CA ALA A 135 -18.10 -24.04 -48.78
C ALA A 135 -18.37 -24.51 -50.22
N ALA A 136 -19.64 -24.89 -50.53
CA ALA A 136 -20.05 -25.31 -51.88
C ALA A 136 -20.17 -24.14 -52.87
N ASN A 137 -20.47 -22.92 -52.36
CA ASN A 137 -20.73 -21.72 -53.17
C ASN A 137 -19.55 -20.73 -53.19
N GLY A 138 -18.34 -21.19 -53.12
CA GLY A 138 -17.14 -20.34 -53.23
C GLY A 138 -16.61 -19.77 -51.92
N ASN A 139 -17.09 -20.23 -50.77
CA ASN A 139 -16.62 -19.85 -49.43
C ASN A 139 -16.64 -18.32 -49.19
N VAL A 140 -17.73 -17.69 -49.56
CA VAL A 140 -17.93 -16.22 -49.54
C VAL A 140 -17.76 -15.61 -48.16
N TYR A 141 -18.18 -16.34 -47.13
CA TYR A 141 -18.09 -15.95 -45.74
C TYR A 141 -16.92 -16.61 -44.99
N ASN A 142 -16.07 -17.35 -45.70
CA ASN A 142 -14.92 -18.07 -45.18
C ASN A 142 -15.26 -19.03 -44.00
N LEU A 143 -16.47 -19.53 -43.94
CA LEU A 143 -16.96 -20.38 -42.84
C LEU A 143 -16.26 -21.74 -42.79
N ARG A 144 -15.78 -22.25 -43.92
CA ARG A 144 -14.99 -23.49 -43.97
C ARG A 144 -13.72 -23.44 -43.15
N ASN A 145 -13.07 -22.24 -43.03
CA ASN A 145 -11.83 -22.05 -42.34
C ASN A 145 -12.05 -21.56 -40.90
N MET A 146 -13.32 -21.36 -40.48
CA MET A 146 -13.65 -20.93 -39.14
C MET A 146 -13.37 -22.03 -38.10
N GLN A 147 -12.45 -21.75 -37.18
CA GLN A 147 -12.16 -22.65 -36.04
C GLN A 147 -12.95 -22.21 -34.81
N SER A 148 -12.91 -20.94 -34.52
CA SER A 148 -13.59 -20.31 -33.37
C SER A 148 -13.98 -18.87 -33.69
N ILE A 149 -15.05 -18.41 -33.05
CA ILE A 149 -15.40 -16.99 -32.93
C ILE A 149 -15.19 -16.60 -31.46
N TYR A 150 -14.54 -15.47 -31.25
CA TYR A 150 -14.33 -14.89 -29.93
C TYR A 150 -15.27 -13.73 -29.73
N ILE A 151 -16.15 -13.87 -28.75
CA ILE A 151 -17.24 -12.94 -28.47
C ILE A 151 -16.80 -12.00 -27.37
N LEU A 152 -16.90 -10.69 -27.60
CA LEU A 152 -16.73 -9.65 -26.59
C LEU A 152 -18.05 -9.40 -25.88
N THR A 153 -18.05 -9.53 -24.56
CA THR A 153 -19.19 -9.25 -23.70
C THR A 153 -18.84 -8.10 -22.78
N TYR A 154 -19.64 -7.04 -22.80
CA TYR A 154 -19.49 -5.91 -21.87
C TYR A 154 -20.09 -6.25 -20.51
N ILE A 155 -19.37 -6.00 -19.44
CA ILE A 155 -19.73 -6.28 -18.05
C ILE A 155 -19.66 -5.04 -17.16
N GLY A 156 -19.40 -3.86 -17.74
CA GLY A 156 -19.25 -2.58 -17.05
C GLY A 156 -20.59 -1.93 -16.67
N PRO A 157 -20.54 -0.75 -16.03
CA PRO A 157 -21.75 0.02 -15.68
C PRO A 157 -22.49 0.58 -16.90
N GLY A 158 -23.74 0.98 -16.71
CA GLY A 158 -24.56 1.64 -17.74
C GLY A 158 -25.24 0.71 -18.74
N ALA A 159 -24.91 -0.57 -18.76
CA ALA A 159 -25.57 -1.53 -19.64
C ALA A 159 -27.06 -1.69 -19.28
N PRO A 160 -27.96 -1.88 -20.28
CA PRO A 160 -29.35 -2.15 -20.02
C PRO A 160 -29.55 -3.43 -19.16
N ALA A 161 -30.56 -3.45 -18.32
CA ALA A 161 -30.86 -4.63 -17.49
C ALA A 161 -31.19 -5.84 -18.36
N GLN A 162 -30.39 -6.92 -18.22
CA GLN A 162 -30.66 -8.20 -18.88
C GLN A 162 -31.20 -9.25 -17.90
N SER A 163 -32.16 -10.03 -18.34
CA SER A 163 -32.82 -11.02 -17.48
C SER A 163 -32.18 -12.39 -17.42
N ALA A 164 -31.19 -12.73 -18.26
CA ALA A 164 -30.74 -14.12 -18.39
C ALA A 164 -29.23 -14.39 -18.59
N LEU A 165 -28.39 -13.41 -18.91
CA LEU A 165 -26.93 -13.64 -19.13
C LEU A 165 -26.10 -12.55 -18.44
N PRO A 166 -24.93 -12.89 -17.88
CA PRO A 166 -24.04 -11.88 -17.33
C PRO A 166 -23.34 -11.10 -18.45
N GLY A 167 -23.80 -9.88 -18.73
CA GLY A 167 -23.21 -8.95 -19.68
C GLY A 167 -23.84 -8.93 -21.06
N HIS A 168 -23.49 -7.91 -21.85
CA HIS A 168 -24.01 -7.65 -23.20
C HIS A 168 -22.97 -7.96 -24.26
N VAL A 169 -23.36 -8.67 -25.32
CA VAL A 169 -22.47 -8.91 -26.48
C VAL A 169 -22.33 -7.60 -27.26
N ILE A 170 -21.10 -7.08 -27.33
CA ILE A 170 -20.78 -5.82 -28.03
C ILE A 170 -20.07 -6.05 -29.36
N GLY A 171 -19.47 -7.22 -29.56
CA GLY A 171 -18.74 -7.55 -30.78
C GLY A 171 -18.20 -8.96 -30.78
N ALA A 172 -17.65 -9.34 -31.89
CA ALA A 172 -16.98 -10.65 -32.06
C ALA A 172 -15.96 -10.58 -33.19
N THR A 173 -15.04 -11.57 -33.22
CA THR A 173 -14.23 -11.85 -34.40
C THR A 173 -15.09 -12.38 -35.53
N SER A 174 -14.74 -12.07 -36.75
CA SER A 174 -15.48 -12.45 -37.93
C SER A 174 -14.63 -13.30 -38.88
N PRO A 175 -15.21 -14.34 -39.50
CA PRO A 175 -14.47 -15.17 -40.45
C PRO A 175 -14.23 -14.50 -41.82
N CYS A 176 -14.90 -13.38 -42.14
CA CYS A 176 -14.76 -12.66 -43.41
C CYS A 176 -14.43 -11.19 -43.33
N THR A 177 -14.58 -10.53 -42.15
CA THR A 177 -14.32 -9.09 -41.96
C THR A 177 -13.42 -8.78 -40.77
N LEU A 178 -12.74 -9.76 -40.21
CA LEU A 178 -11.96 -9.74 -38.98
C LEU A 178 -12.85 -9.56 -37.74
N PHE A 179 -13.65 -8.51 -37.69
CA PHE A 179 -14.52 -8.12 -36.58
C PHE A 179 -15.90 -7.72 -37.07
N PHE A 180 -16.87 -7.78 -36.17
CA PHE A 180 -18.20 -7.22 -36.40
C PHE A 180 -18.92 -7.00 -35.06
N THR A 181 -19.96 -6.16 -35.03
CA THR A 181 -20.88 -6.03 -33.90
C THR A 181 -22.28 -6.53 -34.29
N PRO A 182 -22.93 -7.33 -33.42
CA PRO A 182 -24.31 -7.71 -33.63
C PRO A 182 -25.32 -6.64 -33.18
N ALA A 183 -24.89 -5.68 -32.37
CA ALA A 183 -25.75 -4.71 -31.71
C ALA A 183 -25.89 -3.39 -32.48
N ASN A 184 -27.01 -2.67 -32.25
CA ASN A 184 -27.29 -1.38 -32.88
C ASN A 184 -27.07 -0.18 -31.96
N ASP A 185 -27.32 -0.34 -30.66
CA ASP A 185 -27.15 0.68 -29.65
C ASP A 185 -26.15 0.20 -28.59
N LEU A 186 -24.98 0.80 -28.63
CA LEU A 186 -23.86 0.54 -27.73
C LEU A 186 -23.37 1.82 -27.06
N SER A 187 -24.24 2.85 -26.96
CA SER A 187 -23.90 4.14 -26.36
C SER A 187 -23.38 4.01 -24.92
N TYR A 188 -23.87 3.04 -24.17
CA TYR A 188 -23.38 2.74 -22.82
C TYR A 188 -21.93 2.24 -22.78
N VAL A 189 -21.40 1.73 -23.88
CA VAL A 189 -19.99 1.34 -24.00
C VAL A 189 -19.13 2.58 -24.23
N SER A 190 -19.58 3.49 -25.11
CA SER A 190 -18.85 4.71 -25.40
C SER A 190 -18.70 5.65 -24.21
N GLU A 191 -19.60 5.59 -23.24
CA GLU A 191 -19.46 6.33 -21.99
C GLU A 191 -18.27 5.88 -21.11
N GLN A 192 -17.87 4.64 -21.25
CA GLN A 192 -16.90 3.99 -20.36
C GLN A 192 -15.56 3.67 -21.03
N ILE A 193 -15.52 3.57 -22.35
CA ILE A 193 -14.31 3.25 -23.11
C ILE A 193 -13.89 4.47 -23.93
N ILE A 194 -12.63 4.85 -23.78
CA ILE A 194 -11.99 5.93 -24.53
C ILE A 194 -10.71 5.38 -25.16
N PHE A 195 -10.59 5.48 -26.49
CA PHE A 195 -9.39 5.08 -27.23
C PHE A 195 -8.25 6.10 -27.08
N GLU A 196 -7.03 5.65 -27.26
CA GLU A 196 -5.86 6.53 -27.25
C GLU A 196 -5.78 7.39 -28.52
N GLY A 197 -5.20 8.56 -28.36
CA GLY A 197 -4.88 9.46 -29.45
C GLY A 197 -5.80 10.67 -29.51
N ASN A 198 -7.00 10.53 -30.04
CA ASN A 198 -7.91 11.67 -30.26
C ASN A 198 -9.13 11.70 -29.31
N ASN A 199 -9.09 10.97 -28.21
CA ASN A 199 -10.25 10.79 -27.33
C ASN A 199 -11.47 10.14 -28.02
N ASP A 200 -11.23 9.39 -29.07
CA ASP A 200 -12.27 8.69 -29.78
C ASP A 200 -12.95 7.64 -28.89
N ARG A 201 -14.24 7.51 -29.05
CA ARG A 201 -15.06 6.57 -28.26
C ARG A 201 -15.67 5.54 -29.19
N PRO A 202 -15.67 4.25 -28.83
CA PRO A 202 -16.32 3.25 -29.65
C PRO A 202 -17.83 3.49 -29.69
N PHE A 203 -18.45 3.27 -30.83
CA PHE A 203 -19.91 3.28 -31.02
C PHE A 203 -20.62 4.60 -30.65
N ASP A 204 -19.92 5.73 -30.68
CA ASP A 204 -20.45 7.05 -30.31
C ASP A 204 -21.26 7.74 -31.41
N GLY A 205 -21.33 7.13 -32.59
CA GLY A 205 -22.03 7.66 -33.75
C GLY A 205 -21.14 8.45 -34.71
N ASP A 206 -19.93 8.76 -34.33
CA ASP A 206 -18.90 9.28 -35.20
C ASP A 206 -18.30 8.14 -36.05
N TYR A 207 -18.19 8.37 -37.37
CA TYR A 207 -17.69 7.33 -38.27
C TYR A 207 -16.20 7.49 -38.46
N ASN A 208 -15.44 6.77 -37.61
CA ASN A 208 -13.99 6.86 -37.58
C ASN A 208 -13.33 5.83 -38.51
N PRO A 209 -12.82 6.25 -39.67
CA PRO A 209 -12.07 5.37 -40.58
C PRO A 209 -10.72 4.99 -39.98
N LEU A 210 -10.13 3.90 -40.46
CA LEU A 210 -8.88 3.35 -39.95
C LEU A 210 -7.74 4.39 -39.93
N TYR A 211 -7.68 5.28 -40.91
CA TYR A 211 -6.57 6.26 -41.02
C TYR A 211 -6.57 7.33 -39.90
N LYS A 212 -7.68 7.50 -39.16
CA LYS A 212 -7.81 8.42 -38.03
C LYS A 212 -7.56 7.75 -36.67
N ARG A 213 -7.40 6.45 -36.64
CA ARG A 213 -7.28 5.65 -35.42
C ARG A 213 -5.85 5.61 -34.88
N ASP A 214 -5.65 4.96 -33.70
CA ASP A 214 -4.34 4.74 -33.08
C ASP A 214 -3.33 4.24 -34.13
N PRO A 215 -2.20 4.94 -34.36
CA PRO A 215 -1.16 4.52 -35.30
C PRO A 215 -0.67 3.10 -35.07
N GLU A 216 -0.61 2.62 -33.82
CA GLU A 216 -0.18 1.24 -33.51
C GLU A 216 -1.24 0.22 -33.98
N TYR A 217 -2.52 0.56 -33.87
CA TYR A 217 -3.59 -0.29 -34.40
C TYR A 217 -3.55 -0.32 -35.93
N VAL A 218 -3.29 0.80 -36.57
CA VAL A 218 -3.07 0.87 -38.03
C VAL A 218 -1.86 0.00 -38.45
N ARG A 219 -0.74 0.08 -37.74
CA ARG A 219 0.44 -0.79 -37.97
C ARG A 219 0.08 -2.27 -37.84
N TYR A 220 -0.65 -2.64 -36.80
CA TYR A 220 -1.07 -4.02 -36.58
C TYR A 220 -1.92 -4.54 -37.73
N LEU A 221 -2.97 -3.82 -38.15
CA LEU A 221 -3.82 -4.25 -39.25
C LEU A 221 -3.06 -4.27 -40.58
N THR A 222 -2.16 -3.33 -40.81
CA THR A 222 -1.27 -3.33 -41.97
C THR A 222 -0.38 -4.57 -42.00
N TRP A 223 0.29 -4.87 -40.86
CA TRP A 223 1.11 -6.06 -40.71
C TRP A 223 0.29 -7.34 -40.96
N LEU A 224 -0.91 -7.42 -40.39
CA LEU A 224 -1.81 -8.54 -40.54
C LEU A 224 -2.21 -8.74 -42.02
N SER A 225 -2.48 -7.65 -42.77
CA SER A 225 -2.82 -7.72 -44.19
C SER A 225 -1.68 -8.24 -45.06
N LYS A 226 -0.43 -8.20 -44.60
CA LYS A 226 0.74 -8.73 -45.30
C LYS A 226 1.01 -10.21 -45.01
N GLN A 227 0.22 -10.84 -44.12
CA GLN A 227 0.39 -12.27 -43.84
C GLN A 227 -0.03 -13.15 -45.04
N PRO A 228 0.67 -14.26 -45.28
CA PRO A 228 0.33 -15.16 -46.37
C PRO A 228 -1.14 -15.64 -46.36
N GLY A 229 -1.83 -15.57 -47.51
CA GLY A 229 -3.21 -15.98 -47.62
C GLY A 229 -4.25 -15.01 -47.05
N PHE A 230 -3.83 -13.88 -46.46
CA PHE A 230 -4.74 -12.91 -45.88
C PHE A 230 -5.70 -12.31 -46.91
N MET A 231 -5.16 -11.93 -48.08
CA MET A 231 -5.98 -11.36 -49.17
C MET A 231 -7.04 -12.34 -49.72
N GLU A 232 -6.72 -13.62 -49.76
CA GLU A 232 -7.71 -14.66 -50.19
C GLU A 232 -8.80 -14.84 -49.12
N GLY A 233 -8.45 -14.76 -47.82
CA GLY A 233 -9.40 -14.94 -46.71
C GLY A 233 -10.26 -13.73 -46.45
N TYR A 234 -9.71 -12.51 -46.66
CA TYR A 234 -10.34 -11.23 -46.31
C TYR A 234 -10.16 -10.18 -47.41
N PRO A 235 -10.67 -10.43 -48.64
CA PRO A 235 -10.36 -9.57 -49.80
C PRO A 235 -10.83 -8.12 -49.61
N GLU A 236 -12.06 -7.90 -49.13
CA GLU A 236 -12.59 -6.53 -48.96
C GLU A 236 -11.83 -5.75 -47.87
N VAL A 237 -11.46 -6.41 -46.75
CA VAL A 237 -10.70 -5.81 -45.67
C VAL A 237 -9.25 -5.53 -46.13
N SER A 238 -8.62 -6.44 -46.86
CA SER A 238 -7.29 -6.28 -47.43
C SER A 238 -7.24 -5.06 -48.39
N THR A 239 -8.24 -4.93 -49.23
CA THR A 239 -8.37 -3.77 -50.14
C THR A 239 -8.57 -2.47 -49.35
N TYR A 240 -9.41 -2.49 -48.32
CA TYR A 240 -9.65 -1.33 -47.45
C TYR A 240 -8.37 -0.87 -46.73
N ILE A 241 -7.58 -1.79 -46.18
CA ILE A 241 -6.31 -1.46 -45.54
C ILE A 241 -5.33 -0.85 -46.55
N ASN A 242 -5.19 -1.40 -47.74
CA ASN A 242 -4.32 -0.87 -48.81
C ASN A 242 -4.75 0.54 -49.24
N ASN A 243 -6.04 0.78 -49.44
CA ASN A 243 -6.58 2.09 -49.73
C ASN A 243 -6.32 3.09 -48.58
N THR A 244 -6.42 2.62 -47.32
CA THR A 244 -6.09 3.41 -46.13
C THR A 244 -4.62 3.83 -46.13
N ILE A 245 -3.68 2.94 -46.45
CA ILE A 245 -2.24 3.27 -46.54
C ILE A 245 -2.01 4.36 -47.59
N THR A 246 -2.70 4.26 -48.73
CA THR A 246 -2.64 5.27 -49.78
C THR A 246 -3.15 6.63 -49.28
N LYS A 247 -4.25 6.62 -48.55
CA LYS A 247 -4.83 7.83 -47.93
C LYS A 247 -3.88 8.43 -46.91
N ILE A 248 -3.31 7.63 -46.01
CA ILE A 248 -2.33 8.09 -45.01
C ILE A 248 -1.12 8.70 -45.71
N ASN A 249 -0.57 8.06 -46.73
CA ASN A 249 0.58 8.57 -47.48
C ASN A 249 0.31 9.95 -48.12
N SER A 250 -0.92 10.28 -48.44
CA SER A 250 -1.29 11.61 -48.94
C SER A 250 -1.39 12.69 -47.86
N ILE A 251 -1.52 12.30 -46.58
CA ILE A 251 -1.68 13.20 -45.44
C ILE A 251 -0.36 13.30 -44.66
N ASP A 252 0.24 12.15 -44.35
CA ASP A 252 1.51 11.97 -43.64
C ASP A 252 2.39 10.99 -44.45
N ASN A 253 3.23 11.55 -45.29
CA ASN A 253 4.11 10.76 -46.18
C ASN A 253 5.09 9.89 -45.39
N VAL A 254 5.56 10.33 -44.22
CA VAL A 254 6.52 9.56 -43.40
C VAL A 254 5.87 8.29 -42.88
N PHE A 255 4.71 8.45 -42.28
CA PHE A 255 3.95 7.32 -41.74
C PHE A 255 3.43 6.39 -42.87
N GLY A 256 2.95 7.00 -43.98
CA GLY A 256 2.51 6.23 -45.15
C GLY A 256 3.62 5.36 -45.77
N GLN A 257 4.85 5.88 -45.88
CA GLN A 257 6.02 5.11 -46.35
C GLN A 257 6.41 4.02 -45.34
N GLU A 258 6.36 4.30 -44.06
CA GLU A 258 6.58 3.29 -43.02
C GLU A 258 5.61 2.11 -43.20
N LEU A 259 4.31 2.36 -43.32
CA LEU A 259 3.30 1.34 -43.51
C LEU A 259 3.44 0.57 -44.82
N ALA A 260 3.82 1.26 -45.91
CA ALA A 260 4.05 0.63 -47.20
C ALA A 260 5.24 -0.36 -47.16
N ASN A 261 6.30 -0.02 -46.42
CA ASN A 261 7.51 -0.83 -46.23
C ASN A 261 7.33 -1.95 -45.17
N LEU A 262 6.24 -1.90 -44.36
CA LEU A 262 5.94 -2.95 -43.40
C LEU A 262 5.66 -4.27 -44.14
N ASN A 263 6.20 -5.37 -43.68
CA ASN A 263 5.99 -6.70 -44.27
C ASN A 263 5.63 -7.72 -43.21
N ALA A 264 5.32 -8.94 -43.64
CA ALA A 264 4.91 -10.04 -42.76
C ALA A 264 5.94 -10.40 -41.68
N ALA A 265 7.23 -10.18 -41.93
CA ALA A 265 8.32 -10.45 -41.00
C ALA A 265 8.63 -9.25 -40.07
N SER A 266 8.03 -8.09 -40.32
CA SER A 266 8.26 -6.90 -39.48
C SER A 266 7.76 -7.12 -38.06
N SER A 267 8.54 -6.69 -37.08
CA SER A 267 8.12 -6.69 -35.67
C SER A 267 7.13 -5.57 -35.41
N THR A 268 6.04 -5.89 -34.71
CA THR A 268 5.15 -4.92 -34.11
C THR A 268 5.24 -5.03 -32.58
N ASP A 269 5.08 -3.94 -31.84
CA ASP A 269 5.07 -3.97 -30.37
C ASP A 269 3.72 -4.47 -29.85
N THR A 270 3.44 -5.72 -30.19
CA THR A 270 2.18 -6.39 -29.85
C THR A 270 2.43 -7.78 -29.28
N ALA A 271 1.48 -8.27 -28.53
CA ALA A 271 1.45 -9.66 -28.05
C ALA A 271 0.12 -10.31 -28.39
N GLN A 272 0.11 -11.64 -28.52
CA GLN A 272 -1.12 -12.35 -28.86
C GLN A 272 -2.08 -12.37 -27.67
N VAL A 273 -3.35 -12.06 -27.94
CA VAL A 273 -4.43 -12.19 -26.94
C VAL A 273 -4.60 -13.65 -26.56
N THR A 274 -4.67 -13.93 -25.27
CA THR A 274 -4.92 -15.26 -24.73
C THR A 274 -6.13 -15.26 -23.82
N MET A 275 -6.87 -16.37 -23.80
CA MET A 275 -7.90 -16.59 -22.79
C MET A 275 -7.26 -16.84 -21.42
N HIS A 276 -8.05 -16.71 -20.36
CA HIS A 276 -7.63 -17.07 -19.00
C HIS A 276 -7.13 -18.54 -18.88
N THR A 277 -7.51 -19.42 -19.81
CA THR A 277 -7.03 -20.80 -19.93
C THR A 277 -5.66 -20.92 -20.58
N GLY A 278 -5.05 -19.80 -21.01
CA GLY A 278 -3.80 -19.78 -21.76
C GLY A 278 -3.95 -20.08 -23.27
N LYS A 279 -5.17 -20.31 -23.78
CA LYS A 279 -5.39 -20.55 -25.20
C LYS A 279 -5.25 -19.25 -26.01
N PRO A 280 -4.35 -19.20 -27.04
CA PRO A 280 -4.22 -18.04 -27.90
C PRO A 280 -5.42 -17.84 -28.80
N LEU A 281 -5.82 -16.60 -29.07
CA LEU A 281 -6.91 -16.25 -29.96
C LEU A 281 -6.39 -16.10 -31.39
N THR A 282 -7.13 -16.66 -32.35
CA THR A 282 -6.81 -16.56 -33.77
C THR A 282 -8.06 -16.28 -34.62
N PHE A 283 -7.89 -15.52 -35.70
CA PHE A 283 -8.92 -15.40 -36.74
C PHE A 283 -9.05 -16.70 -37.57
N ALA A 284 -10.10 -16.76 -38.36
CA ALA A 284 -10.18 -17.76 -39.39
C ALA A 284 -8.93 -17.74 -40.29
N GLY A 285 -8.36 -18.90 -40.58
CA GLY A 285 -7.06 -18.95 -41.28
C GLY A 285 -5.83 -18.95 -40.37
N GLY A 286 -6.00 -18.86 -39.05
CA GLY A 286 -4.94 -19.00 -38.07
C GLY A 286 -4.18 -17.73 -37.76
N TYR A 287 -4.63 -16.58 -38.26
CA TYR A 287 -3.98 -15.29 -38.00
C TYR A 287 -4.15 -14.86 -36.54
N PRO A 288 -3.11 -14.34 -35.86
CA PRO A 288 -3.20 -14.02 -34.45
C PRO A 288 -4.04 -12.77 -34.18
N VAL A 289 -4.89 -12.82 -33.18
CA VAL A 289 -5.53 -11.64 -32.61
C VAL A 289 -4.52 -11.01 -31.64
N MET A 290 -4.02 -9.83 -31.97
CA MET A 290 -2.98 -9.16 -31.19
C MET A 290 -3.56 -8.06 -30.31
N TYR A 291 -2.87 -7.76 -29.23
CA TYR A 291 -3.10 -6.58 -28.42
C TYR A 291 -1.83 -5.75 -28.28
N LYS A 292 -1.99 -4.46 -28.01
CA LYS A 292 -0.90 -3.52 -27.76
C LYS A 292 -0.12 -3.93 -26.51
N ASN A 293 1.18 -4.13 -26.67
CA ASN A 293 2.04 -4.55 -25.57
C ASN A 293 2.53 -3.33 -24.78
N TYR A 294 1.91 -3.09 -23.62
CA TYR A 294 2.37 -2.05 -22.70
C TYR A 294 3.57 -2.52 -21.90
N ASN A 295 4.75 -2.05 -22.28
CA ASN A 295 5.98 -2.36 -21.54
C ASN A 295 5.99 -1.59 -20.21
N PRO A 296 5.97 -2.25 -19.05
CA PRO A 296 6.02 -1.57 -17.76
C PRO A 296 7.24 -0.68 -17.56
N LYS A 297 8.37 -0.98 -18.21
CA LYS A 297 9.56 -0.11 -18.18
C LYS A 297 9.34 1.18 -18.97
N GLN A 298 8.64 1.14 -20.09
CA GLN A 298 8.30 2.33 -20.87
C GLN A 298 7.34 3.24 -20.09
N ILE A 299 6.36 2.67 -19.37
CA ILE A 299 5.46 3.45 -18.52
C ILE A 299 6.26 4.26 -17.50
N SER A 300 7.18 3.64 -16.75
CA SER A 300 7.98 4.34 -15.75
C SER A 300 8.94 5.37 -16.36
N GLN A 301 9.53 5.09 -17.53
CA GLN A 301 10.44 6.00 -18.20
C GLN A 301 9.75 7.24 -18.77
N ASN A 302 8.54 7.08 -19.27
CA ASN A 302 7.79 8.15 -19.93
C ASN A 302 6.89 8.93 -18.98
N SER A 303 6.44 8.31 -17.90
CA SER A 303 5.57 8.98 -16.94
C SER A 303 6.30 10.01 -16.09
N GLN A 304 5.82 11.24 -16.09
CA GLN A 304 6.29 12.30 -15.20
C GLN A 304 5.80 12.14 -13.76
N PHE A 305 4.83 11.25 -13.53
CA PHE A 305 4.33 10.89 -12.19
C PHE A 305 5.19 9.87 -11.45
N THR A 306 6.29 9.41 -12.02
CA THR A 306 7.22 8.48 -11.39
C THR A 306 7.78 9.07 -10.10
N ILE A 307 7.67 8.34 -8.97
CA ILE A 307 8.20 8.79 -7.67
C ILE A 307 9.72 9.01 -7.75
N ARG A 308 10.19 10.10 -7.16
CA ARG A 308 11.62 10.39 -6.97
C ARG A 308 12.00 10.08 -5.52
N ALA A 309 12.16 8.80 -5.23
CA ALA A 309 12.56 8.34 -3.90
C ALA A 309 14.01 8.66 -3.60
N THR A 310 14.34 8.85 -2.33
CA THR A 310 15.73 8.99 -1.83
C THR A 310 16.33 7.63 -1.48
N LYS A 311 15.51 6.61 -1.32
CA LYS A 311 15.91 5.22 -1.10
C LYS A 311 15.81 4.40 -2.39
N THR A 312 16.61 3.33 -2.48
CA THR A 312 16.53 2.37 -3.59
C THR A 312 15.21 1.60 -3.52
N ILE A 313 14.55 1.48 -4.66
CA ILE A 313 13.30 0.73 -4.80
C ILE A 313 13.59 -0.56 -5.55
N ASP A 314 13.26 -1.68 -4.94
CA ASP A 314 13.32 -2.97 -5.61
C ASP A 314 12.05 -3.17 -6.47
N GLY A 315 12.26 -3.57 -7.74
CA GLY A 315 11.17 -3.84 -8.67
C GLY A 315 10.71 -2.64 -9.49
N LYS A 316 9.40 -2.55 -9.73
CA LYS A 316 8.80 -1.46 -10.52
C LYS A 316 8.70 -0.18 -9.68
N ILE A 317 9.23 0.92 -10.20
CA ILE A 317 9.13 2.23 -9.55
C ILE A 317 7.69 2.74 -9.68
N PRO A 318 6.95 2.94 -8.59
CA PRO A 318 5.55 3.33 -8.66
C PRO A 318 5.35 4.77 -9.16
N LEU A 319 4.17 5.02 -9.72
CA LEU A 319 3.69 6.38 -9.97
C LEU A 319 3.05 6.94 -8.70
N VAL A 320 3.03 8.27 -8.58
CA VAL A 320 2.31 8.99 -7.52
C VAL A 320 1.18 9.75 -8.18
N LEU A 321 -0.08 9.41 -7.87
CA LEU A 321 -1.23 10.03 -8.51
C LEU A 321 -1.89 11.06 -7.59
N PRO A 322 -2.15 12.29 -8.07
CA PRO A 322 -2.80 13.33 -7.30
C PRO A 322 -4.28 13.01 -7.03
N THR A 323 -4.82 13.59 -5.97
CA THR A 323 -6.25 13.52 -5.64
C THR A 323 -7.06 14.66 -6.27
N ASP A 324 -6.40 15.56 -6.95
CA ASP A 324 -6.96 16.71 -7.64
C ASP A 324 -6.31 16.90 -9.03
N TYR A 325 -6.81 17.86 -9.79
CA TYR A 325 -6.36 18.16 -11.15
C TYR A 325 -5.19 19.16 -11.22
N SER A 326 -4.53 19.45 -10.11
CA SER A 326 -3.44 20.43 -10.04
C SER A 326 -2.22 20.10 -10.91
N CYS A 327 -2.13 18.85 -11.39
CA CYS A 327 -1.03 18.35 -12.20
C CYS A 327 -1.33 18.33 -13.72
N GLY A 328 -2.29 19.12 -14.19
CA GLY A 328 -2.60 19.25 -15.60
C GLY A 328 -1.36 19.60 -16.44
N GLY A 329 -1.22 18.96 -17.61
CA GLY A 329 -0.05 19.16 -18.49
C GLY A 329 1.12 18.21 -18.26
N LEU A 330 1.15 17.44 -17.15
CA LEU A 330 2.13 16.36 -16.98
C LEU A 330 1.79 15.16 -17.86
N THR A 331 2.83 14.53 -18.43
CA THR A 331 2.70 13.28 -19.16
C THR A 331 2.44 12.13 -18.17
N TYR A 332 1.25 11.55 -18.25
CA TYR A 332 0.82 10.45 -17.38
C TYR A 332 1.52 9.14 -17.76
N THR A 333 1.22 8.65 -18.96
CA THR A 333 1.88 7.49 -19.56
C THR A 333 2.28 7.80 -20.99
N THR A 334 1.31 7.89 -21.89
CA THR A 334 1.47 8.29 -23.29
C THR A 334 0.69 9.57 -23.62
N SER A 335 -0.21 10.00 -22.74
CA SER A 335 -1.07 11.17 -22.86
C SER A 335 -0.90 12.10 -21.66
N GLN A 336 -1.34 13.34 -21.78
CA GLN A 336 -1.35 14.30 -20.69
C GLN A 336 -2.39 13.92 -19.63
N TRP A 337 -2.08 14.27 -18.38
CA TRP A 337 -3.02 14.15 -17.27
C TRP A 337 -4.14 15.17 -17.44
N ASP A 338 -5.37 14.69 -17.52
CA ASP A 338 -6.56 15.51 -17.54
C ASP A 338 -7.77 14.73 -17.00
N ASP A 339 -8.91 15.40 -16.83
CA ASP A 339 -10.11 14.81 -16.27
C ASP A 339 -10.85 13.87 -17.25
N SER A 340 -10.53 13.92 -18.55
CA SER A 340 -11.06 12.97 -19.52
C SER A 340 -10.49 11.57 -19.33
N LEU A 341 -9.24 11.48 -18.88
CA LEU A 341 -8.55 10.21 -18.58
C LEU A 341 -8.85 9.71 -17.17
N VAL A 342 -8.79 10.60 -16.19
CA VAL A 342 -8.98 10.26 -14.77
C VAL A 342 -9.85 11.30 -14.11
N LYS A 343 -11.13 10.99 -13.97
CA LYS A 343 -12.11 11.91 -13.34
C LYS A 343 -11.86 12.10 -11.85
N PHE A 344 -11.33 11.09 -11.19
CA PHE A 344 -11.11 11.09 -9.74
C PHE A 344 -10.17 9.96 -9.31
N VAL A 345 -9.18 10.30 -8.48
CA VAL A 345 -8.37 9.32 -7.77
C VAL A 345 -8.77 9.37 -6.30
N PRO A 346 -9.31 8.29 -5.72
CA PRO A 346 -9.73 8.27 -4.32
C PRO A 346 -8.53 8.48 -3.40
N PHE A 347 -8.81 8.92 -2.16
CA PHE A 347 -7.78 9.08 -1.13
C PHE A 347 -6.96 7.80 -0.95
N LYS A 348 -7.60 6.63 -0.97
CA LYS A 348 -6.96 5.32 -0.82
C LYS A 348 -7.47 4.33 -1.88
N ASP A 349 -6.58 3.58 -2.49
CA ASP A 349 -6.92 2.37 -3.23
C ASP A 349 -6.85 1.17 -2.27
N GLU A 350 -7.93 0.40 -2.19
CA GLU A 350 -8.01 -0.77 -1.31
C GLU A 350 -7.18 -1.97 -1.80
N LYS A 351 -6.77 -1.94 -3.07
CA LYS A 351 -5.97 -3.02 -3.64
C LYS A 351 -4.51 -2.95 -3.17
N PRO A 352 -3.87 -4.09 -2.93
CA PRO A 352 -2.42 -4.14 -2.72
C PRO A 352 -1.67 -3.48 -3.88
N LEU A 353 -0.54 -2.83 -3.59
CA LEU A 353 0.22 -2.04 -4.56
C LEU A 353 0.52 -2.78 -5.87
N ASP A 354 0.92 -4.05 -5.79
CA ASP A 354 1.28 -4.88 -6.94
C ASP A 354 0.06 -5.35 -7.77
N SER A 355 -1.15 -5.19 -7.24
CA SER A 355 -2.41 -5.59 -7.89
C SER A 355 -3.18 -4.40 -8.45
N ARG A 356 -2.62 -3.18 -8.36
CA ARG A 356 -3.25 -1.96 -8.83
C ARG A 356 -3.19 -1.85 -10.34
N VAL A 357 -4.19 -1.19 -10.88
CA VAL A 357 -4.36 -0.95 -12.32
C VAL A 357 -4.48 0.56 -12.52
N LEU A 358 -3.66 1.11 -13.41
CA LEU A 358 -3.62 2.56 -13.66
C LEU A 358 -4.99 3.08 -14.09
N PRO A 359 -5.50 4.12 -13.41
CA PRO A 359 -6.79 4.72 -13.77
C PRO A 359 -6.80 5.25 -15.20
N GLY A 360 -7.94 5.14 -15.88
CA GLY A 360 -8.16 5.65 -17.23
C GLY A 360 -7.60 4.78 -18.36
N ILE A 361 -6.44 4.13 -18.15
CA ILE A 361 -5.82 3.27 -19.19
C ILE A 361 -5.86 1.78 -18.86
N ASN A 362 -6.25 1.41 -17.63
CA ASN A 362 -6.41 0.03 -17.17
C ASN A 362 -5.19 -0.89 -17.36
N VAL A 363 -3.98 -0.34 -17.26
CA VAL A 363 -2.73 -1.11 -17.32
C VAL A 363 -2.31 -1.52 -15.91
N PRO A 364 -1.98 -2.80 -15.65
CA PRO A 364 -1.45 -3.25 -14.37
C PRO A 364 -0.09 -2.62 -14.06
N TYR A 365 -0.06 -1.65 -13.18
CA TYR A 365 1.14 -0.96 -12.76
C TYR A 365 0.98 -0.37 -11.36
N PRO A 366 2.00 -0.43 -10.48
CA PRO A 366 1.92 0.11 -9.13
C PRO A 366 1.80 1.64 -9.15
N TYR A 367 0.86 2.17 -8.38
CA TYR A 367 0.76 3.60 -8.15
C TYR A 367 0.36 3.88 -6.69
N LEU A 368 0.76 5.04 -6.21
CA LEU A 368 0.57 5.50 -4.84
C LEU A 368 -0.42 6.66 -4.82
N THR A 369 -1.27 6.66 -3.80
CA THR A 369 -2.25 7.71 -3.51
C THR A 369 -1.95 8.38 -2.17
N ALA A 370 -2.68 9.42 -1.81
CA ALA A 370 -2.54 10.08 -0.53
C ALA A 370 -2.65 9.10 0.66
N GLY A 371 -3.58 8.14 0.58
CA GLY A 371 -3.83 7.17 1.63
C GLY A 371 -2.77 6.08 1.78
N ASP A 372 -1.77 6.02 0.89
CA ASP A 372 -0.59 5.16 1.09
C ASP A 372 0.43 5.80 2.03
N PHE A 373 0.38 7.13 2.20
CA PHE A 373 1.29 7.89 3.04
C PHE A 373 0.64 8.50 4.27
N LEU A 374 -0.63 8.92 4.16
CA LEU A 374 -1.38 9.59 5.22
C LEU A 374 -2.40 8.64 5.86
N CYS A 375 -2.54 8.76 7.17
CA CYS A 375 -3.55 8.02 7.91
C CYS A 375 -4.96 8.58 7.66
N GLN A 376 -5.96 7.69 7.74
CA GLN A 376 -7.37 8.06 7.61
C GLN A 376 -7.76 9.10 8.65
N ASN A 377 -7.39 8.90 9.90
CA ASN A 377 -7.67 9.76 11.04
C ASN A 377 -6.36 10.19 11.72
N ILE A 378 -6.43 11.17 12.63
CA ILE A 378 -5.30 11.66 13.40
C ILE A 378 -5.55 11.48 14.90
N ILE A 379 -4.51 11.12 15.63
CA ILE A 379 -4.59 10.97 17.09
C ILE A 379 -4.12 12.25 17.77
N ARG A 380 -4.97 12.80 18.67
CA ARG A 380 -4.64 13.88 19.56
C ARG A 380 -4.36 13.34 20.96
N THR A 381 -3.22 13.71 21.53
CA THR A 381 -2.84 13.36 22.88
C THR A 381 -3.39 14.36 23.88
N LYS A 382 -3.55 13.96 25.15
CA LYS A 382 -4.02 14.84 26.21
C LYS A 382 -3.00 15.94 26.56
N TYR A 383 -1.72 15.65 26.47
CA TYR A 383 -0.62 16.55 26.77
C TYR A 383 0.21 16.83 25.51
N ALA A 384 0.82 17.99 25.45
CA ALA A 384 1.68 18.37 24.34
C ALA A 384 2.90 17.43 24.22
N LEU A 385 3.31 17.13 23.00
CA LEU A 385 4.58 16.49 22.71
C LEU A 385 5.68 17.57 22.86
N GLN A 386 6.36 17.61 24.00
CA GLN A 386 7.40 18.60 24.26
C GLN A 386 8.78 17.96 24.28
N PRO A 387 9.82 18.67 23.84
CA PRO A 387 11.19 18.23 24.05
C PRO A 387 11.48 18.17 25.55
N PHE A 388 12.32 17.23 25.95
CA PHE A 388 12.79 17.13 27.34
C PHE A 388 13.61 18.36 27.74
N ASP A 389 14.37 18.90 26.81
CA ASP A 389 15.16 20.13 26.93
C ASP A 389 14.65 21.12 25.89
N SER A 390 14.38 22.37 26.30
CA SER A 390 13.90 23.43 25.42
C SER A 390 14.85 23.76 24.27
N GLU A 391 16.11 23.32 24.35
CA GLU A 391 17.13 23.55 23.32
C GLU A 391 17.27 22.40 22.33
N THR A 392 16.63 21.23 22.57
CA THR A 392 16.74 20.04 21.71
C THR A 392 15.39 19.58 21.19
N GLU A 393 15.33 19.23 19.91
CA GLU A 393 14.20 18.51 19.34
C GLU A 393 14.37 17.02 19.65
N ASP A 394 13.59 16.47 20.57
CA ASP A 394 13.65 15.03 20.90
C ASP A 394 12.73 14.18 20.02
N TYR A 395 11.69 14.79 19.42
CA TYR A 395 10.68 14.13 18.58
C TYR A 395 10.29 15.01 17.41
N LEU A 396 9.96 14.39 16.29
CA LEU A 396 9.36 15.09 15.17
C LEU A 396 7.89 15.39 15.49
N THR A 397 7.50 16.65 15.46
CA THR A 397 6.13 17.13 15.68
C THR A 397 5.52 17.69 14.38
N LEU A 398 4.21 17.90 14.36
CA LEU A 398 3.53 18.55 13.24
C LEU A 398 3.85 20.06 13.16
N GLY A 399 4.32 20.66 14.24
CA GLY A 399 4.70 22.07 14.35
C GLY A 399 4.60 22.56 15.78
N ASP A 400 5.22 23.71 16.03
CA ASP A 400 5.30 24.32 17.39
C ASP A 400 4.14 25.27 17.67
N GLU A 401 3.36 25.63 16.64
CA GLU A 401 2.27 26.60 16.77
C GLU A 401 1.02 25.99 17.38
N GLY A 402 0.51 26.64 18.42
CA GLY A 402 -0.78 26.34 19.03
C GLY A 402 -0.88 24.91 19.55
N ASP A 403 -1.88 24.16 19.07
CA ASP A 403 -2.19 22.80 19.47
C ASP A 403 -1.60 21.71 18.54
N LEU A 404 -0.79 22.06 17.52
CA LEU A 404 -0.17 21.08 16.62
C LEU A 404 0.75 20.10 17.36
N LYS A 405 1.38 20.51 18.44
CA LYS A 405 2.22 19.67 19.31
C LYS A 405 1.45 18.61 20.11
N TYR A 406 0.12 18.60 20.07
CA TYR A 406 -0.68 17.56 20.72
C TYR A 406 -0.99 16.38 19.79
N PHE A 407 -0.58 16.41 18.52
CA PHE A 407 -0.94 15.39 17.54
C PHE A 407 0.23 14.48 17.24
N LEU A 408 -0.05 13.16 17.20
CA LEU A 408 0.85 12.20 16.61
C LEU A 408 0.88 12.39 15.08
N LEU A 409 2.01 12.04 14.46
CA LEU A 409 2.15 12.19 13.02
C LEU A 409 1.17 11.25 12.29
N PRO A 410 0.28 11.75 11.45
CA PRO A 410 -0.65 10.93 10.68
C PRO A 410 0.01 10.36 9.43
N ILE A 411 1.23 9.86 9.57
CA ILE A 411 2.05 9.29 8.51
C ILE A 411 2.09 7.77 8.68
N LYS A 412 1.95 7.05 7.60
CA LYS A 412 2.11 5.61 7.58
C LYS A 412 3.57 5.20 7.45
N LYS A 413 3.94 4.08 8.05
CA LYS A 413 5.30 3.53 7.97
C LYS A 413 5.77 3.31 6.53
N GLU A 414 4.86 3.04 5.60
CA GLU A 414 5.13 2.87 4.17
C GLU A 414 5.82 4.07 3.51
N TYR A 415 5.70 5.27 4.11
CA TYR A 415 6.48 6.44 3.70
C TYR A 415 7.99 6.16 3.74
N PHE A 416 8.45 5.49 4.80
CA PHE A 416 9.87 5.19 5.00
C PHE A 416 10.44 4.12 4.07
N ARG A 417 9.60 3.48 3.27
CA ARG A 417 10.04 2.64 2.15
C ARG A 417 10.73 3.46 1.05
N TYR A 418 10.31 4.71 0.87
CA TYR A 418 10.76 5.59 -0.21
C TYR A 418 11.65 6.73 0.26
N PHE A 419 11.47 7.18 1.48
CA PHE A 419 12.09 8.38 2.03
C PHE A 419 12.67 8.14 3.42
N ASN A 420 13.57 9.03 3.83
CA ASN A 420 14.15 9.00 5.17
C ASN A 420 13.50 10.07 6.09
N LEU A 421 13.96 10.12 7.35
CA LEU A 421 13.47 11.05 8.33
C LEU A 421 13.74 12.52 7.98
N ALA A 422 14.90 12.82 7.37
CA ALA A 422 15.23 14.19 6.93
C ALA A 422 14.30 14.66 5.81
N ASP A 423 13.88 13.73 4.92
CA ASP A 423 12.88 14.03 3.90
C ASP A 423 11.52 14.31 4.52
N LEU A 424 11.11 13.52 5.52
CA LEU A 424 9.85 13.75 6.23
C LEU A 424 9.83 15.11 6.91
N LYS A 425 10.89 15.47 7.64
CA LYS A 425 11.03 16.77 8.30
C LYS A 425 10.92 17.95 7.32
N ARG A 426 11.44 17.78 6.11
CA ARG A 426 11.39 18.82 5.06
C ARG A 426 10.03 18.89 4.38
N ASN A 427 9.37 17.75 4.14
CA ASN A 427 8.23 17.61 3.25
C ASN A 427 6.88 17.61 3.97
N LEU A 428 6.86 17.43 5.29
CA LEU A 428 5.64 17.46 6.10
C LEU A 428 5.39 18.87 6.63
N ARG A 429 4.16 19.34 6.50
CA ARG A 429 3.67 20.61 7.06
C ARG A 429 2.27 20.39 7.61
N ALA A 430 1.92 21.17 8.62
CA ALA A 430 0.56 21.22 9.13
C ALA A 430 0.13 22.67 9.38
N GLU A 431 -1.14 22.91 9.18
CA GLU A 431 -1.76 24.22 9.34
C GLU A 431 -3.04 24.05 10.17
N ARG A 432 -3.27 25.00 11.05
CA ARG A 432 -4.53 25.07 11.77
C ARG A 432 -5.55 25.85 10.95
N GLY A 433 -6.65 25.19 10.60
CA GLY A 433 -7.78 25.82 9.94
C GLY A 433 -8.76 26.47 10.93
N SER A 434 -9.80 27.09 10.40
CA SER A 434 -10.92 27.58 11.18
C SER A 434 -11.68 26.42 11.85
N MET A 435 -12.34 26.68 12.98
CA MET A 435 -13.16 25.70 13.73
C MET A 435 -12.40 24.46 14.25
N GLY A 436 -11.10 24.60 14.59
CA GLY A 436 -10.33 23.49 15.16
C GLY A 436 -9.91 22.40 14.17
N HIS A 437 -10.05 22.61 12.87
CA HIS A 437 -9.58 21.70 11.85
C HIS A 437 -8.06 21.71 11.75
N ILE A 438 -7.45 20.56 11.50
CA ILE A 438 -6.01 20.43 11.23
C ILE A 438 -5.85 19.96 9.78
N THR A 439 -5.12 20.74 9.00
CA THR A 439 -4.77 20.36 7.62
C THR A 439 -3.31 19.94 7.58
N VAL A 440 -3.07 18.70 7.24
CA VAL A 440 -1.72 18.14 7.04
C VAL A 440 -1.43 18.08 5.55
N LYS A 441 -0.27 18.61 5.17
CA LYS A 441 0.25 18.63 3.81
C LYS A 441 1.53 17.82 3.75
N LEU A 442 1.61 16.90 2.79
CA LEU A 442 2.78 16.06 2.54
C LEU A 442 3.20 16.20 1.10
N THR A 443 4.42 16.66 0.89
CA THR A 443 5.00 16.82 -0.44
C THR A 443 5.75 15.55 -0.84
N ILE A 444 5.42 14.99 -2.00
CA ILE A 444 6.09 13.82 -2.57
C ILE A 444 6.78 14.22 -3.87
N PRO A 445 8.12 14.13 -3.96
CA PRO A 445 8.87 14.41 -5.18
C PRO A 445 8.56 13.40 -6.27
N ILE A 446 8.39 13.89 -7.50
CA ILE A 446 8.18 13.08 -8.71
C ILE A 446 9.20 13.47 -9.81
N LYS A 447 9.24 12.71 -10.88
CA LYS A 447 10.06 13.03 -12.06
C LYS A 447 9.67 14.40 -12.62
N GLY A 448 8.38 14.64 -12.79
CA GLY A 448 7.82 15.93 -13.16
C GLY A 448 8.38 16.52 -14.47
N ASN A 449 8.25 17.84 -14.60
CA ASN A 449 8.82 18.68 -15.64
C ASN A 449 9.45 19.94 -15.01
N ASP A 450 9.86 20.91 -15.80
CA ASP A 450 10.50 22.15 -15.33
C ASP A 450 9.62 23.02 -14.42
N TYR A 451 8.31 22.79 -14.39
CA TYR A 451 7.33 23.58 -13.64
C TYR A 451 6.74 22.82 -12.45
N ILE A 452 6.56 21.49 -12.57
CA ILE A 452 5.94 20.62 -11.57
C ILE A 452 6.85 19.42 -11.37
N ASP A 453 7.51 19.36 -10.20
CA ASP A 453 8.44 18.29 -9.79
C ASP A 453 8.00 17.53 -8.53
N LYS A 454 6.79 17.82 -8.03
CA LYS A 454 6.24 17.26 -6.80
C LYS A 454 4.74 17.23 -6.82
N ILE A 455 4.16 16.32 -6.01
CA ILE A 455 2.74 16.29 -5.70
C ILE A 455 2.58 16.60 -4.23
N GLU A 456 1.67 17.54 -3.90
CA GLU A 456 1.30 17.83 -2.53
C GLU A 456 0.00 17.11 -2.19
N PHE A 457 0.08 16.17 -1.25
CA PHE A 457 -1.10 15.55 -0.67
C PHE A 457 -1.56 16.37 0.52
N GLN A 458 -2.85 16.68 0.55
CA GLN A 458 -3.46 17.42 1.62
C GLN A 458 -4.58 16.60 2.25
N ARG A 459 -4.62 16.57 3.60
CA ARG A 459 -5.72 15.96 4.33
C ARG A 459 -6.16 16.84 5.49
N CYS A 460 -7.45 17.10 5.54
CA CYS A 460 -8.08 17.87 6.61
C CYS A 460 -8.72 16.93 7.63
N TYR A 461 -8.37 17.10 8.92
CA TYR A 461 -8.92 16.36 10.05
C TYR A 461 -9.84 17.24 10.86
N LYS A 462 -10.99 16.69 11.28
CA LYS A 462 -12.07 17.41 11.95
C LYS A 462 -12.52 16.69 13.22
N GLU A 463 -13.10 17.45 14.15
CA GLU A 463 -13.82 16.87 15.29
C GLU A 463 -15.05 16.10 14.83
N GLY A 464 -15.35 14.99 15.54
CA GLY A 464 -16.51 14.15 15.28
C GLY A 464 -16.33 13.13 14.15
N GLU A 465 -17.41 12.38 13.86
CA GLU A 465 -17.40 11.39 12.81
C GLU A 465 -17.42 12.03 11.42
N CYS A 466 -16.56 11.54 10.52
CA CYS A 466 -16.52 11.99 9.13
C CYS A 466 -17.38 11.08 8.25
N THR A 467 -18.41 11.63 7.64
CA THR A 467 -19.29 10.92 6.70
C THR A 467 -18.68 10.75 5.30
N ASN A 468 -17.67 11.55 4.95
CA ASN A 468 -16.95 11.46 3.69
C ASN A 468 -15.46 11.20 3.94
N GLU A 469 -15.10 9.93 4.03
CA GLU A 469 -13.73 9.47 4.32
C GLU A 469 -12.72 9.80 3.21
N ASN A 470 -13.15 10.05 2.00
CA ASN A 470 -12.25 10.49 0.92
C ASN A 470 -11.77 11.93 1.10
N MET A 471 -12.60 12.79 1.68
CA MET A 471 -12.26 14.21 1.83
C MET A 471 -11.67 14.55 3.19
N PHE A 472 -12.15 13.93 4.26
CA PHE A 472 -11.85 14.32 5.64
C PHE A 472 -11.49 13.11 6.50
N GLY A 473 -10.64 13.35 7.49
CA GLY A 473 -10.39 12.42 8.58
C GLY A 473 -10.94 12.95 9.90
N SER A 474 -11.11 12.05 10.87
CA SER A 474 -11.54 12.38 12.22
C SER A 474 -10.34 12.61 13.14
N ILE A 475 -10.52 13.45 14.15
CA ILE A 475 -9.61 13.61 15.29
C ILE A 475 -10.03 12.59 16.35
N ILE A 476 -9.11 11.72 16.74
CA ILE A 476 -9.32 10.69 17.77
C ILE A 476 -8.56 11.10 19.04
N ASP A 477 -9.29 11.35 20.11
CA ASP A 477 -8.67 11.71 21.39
C ASP A 477 -8.13 10.48 22.10
N LEU A 478 -6.85 10.52 22.45
CA LEU A 478 -6.16 9.52 23.23
C LEU A 478 -5.87 10.04 24.64
N GLY A 479 -6.45 9.38 25.64
CA GLY A 479 -6.37 9.80 27.03
C GLY A 479 -5.14 9.26 27.78
N PHE A 480 -4.00 9.02 27.13
CA PHE A 480 -2.81 8.58 27.87
C PHE A 480 -1.92 9.76 28.29
N THR A 481 -1.10 9.55 29.30
CA THR A 481 -0.24 10.57 29.89
C THR A 481 1.09 10.71 29.14
N GLY A 482 1.69 9.65 28.66
CA GLY A 482 2.91 9.73 27.89
C GLY A 482 3.59 8.40 27.59
N VAL A 483 4.57 8.49 26.71
CA VAL A 483 5.51 7.41 26.38
C VAL A 483 6.90 7.78 26.87
N THR A 484 7.64 6.85 27.43
CA THR A 484 9.05 7.02 27.78
C THR A 484 9.91 6.02 27.00
N ILE A 485 11.09 6.46 26.60
CA ILE A 485 12.09 5.64 25.91
C ILE A 485 13.39 5.74 26.70
N LEU A 486 13.90 4.61 27.16
CA LEU A 486 15.12 4.51 27.93
C LEU A 486 16.06 3.45 27.34
N PRO A 487 17.27 3.78 26.91
CA PRO A 487 17.81 5.13 26.71
C PRO A 487 17.28 5.81 25.46
N HIS A 488 17.32 7.14 25.41
CA HIS A 488 16.92 7.91 24.24
C HIS A 488 18.13 8.12 23.30
N MET A 489 18.62 7.03 22.73
CA MET A 489 19.71 7.01 21.75
C MET A 489 19.54 5.84 20.81
N ARG A 490 20.19 5.90 19.65
CA ARG A 490 20.32 4.76 18.74
C ARG A 490 21.58 3.97 19.07
N PHE A 491 21.42 2.66 19.21
CA PHE A 491 22.56 1.79 19.49
C PHE A 491 23.42 1.57 18.26
N PRO A 492 24.77 1.55 18.40
CA PRO A 492 25.68 1.20 17.31
C PRO A 492 25.40 -0.21 16.77
N GLN A 493 25.79 -0.47 15.53
CA GLN A 493 25.52 -1.77 14.87
C GLN A 493 26.17 -2.97 15.58
N ASN A 494 27.27 -2.74 16.28
CA ASN A 494 28.01 -3.78 17.00
C ASN A 494 27.56 -3.95 18.47
N VAL A 495 26.52 -3.25 18.89
CA VAL A 495 25.98 -3.27 20.25
C VAL A 495 24.54 -3.78 20.21
N GLN A 496 24.24 -4.80 21.03
CA GLN A 496 22.89 -5.31 21.15
C GLN A 496 21.96 -4.24 21.76
N PRO A 497 20.94 -3.77 21.06
CA PRO A 497 20.00 -2.81 21.62
C PRO A 497 19.25 -3.37 22.83
N ASP A 498 19.01 -2.53 23.81
CA ASP A 498 18.18 -2.83 24.98
C ASP A 498 17.43 -1.56 25.39
N TYR A 499 16.22 -1.45 24.83
CA TYR A 499 15.32 -0.34 25.14
C TYR A 499 14.26 -0.77 26.13
N ARG A 500 13.98 0.08 27.11
CA ARG A 500 12.81 0.00 27.97
C ARG A 500 11.85 1.08 27.54
N ILE A 501 10.67 0.65 27.07
CA ILE A 501 9.63 1.56 26.58
C ILE A 501 8.44 1.42 27.50
N THR A 502 7.94 2.54 27.99
CA THR A 502 6.79 2.57 28.90
C THR A 502 5.71 3.47 28.31
N LEU A 503 4.49 2.95 28.24
CA LEU A 503 3.27 3.71 27.93
C LEU A 503 2.46 3.84 29.20
N SER A 504 2.33 5.07 29.71
CA SER A 504 1.49 5.34 30.88
C SER A 504 0.06 5.67 30.50
N ILE A 505 -0.88 5.25 31.34
CA ILE A 505 -2.29 5.24 31.03
C ILE A 505 -3.03 6.08 32.06
N GLY A 506 -3.33 7.31 31.72
CA GLY A 506 -4.09 8.21 32.57
C GLY A 506 -3.30 8.84 33.72
N ASP A 507 -3.77 9.98 34.18
CA ASP A 507 -3.19 10.76 35.26
C ASP A 507 -4.02 10.67 36.56
N GLN A 508 -5.15 9.92 36.54
CA GLN A 508 -6.01 9.75 37.70
C GLN A 508 -6.38 8.27 37.88
N ILE A 509 -6.23 7.76 39.11
CA ILE A 509 -6.59 6.38 39.49
C ILE A 509 -8.10 6.10 39.32
N SER A 510 -8.93 7.13 39.20
CA SER A 510 -10.37 7.02 39.07
C SER A 510 -10.88 6.71 37.67
N GLU A 511 -10.04 6.91 36.64
CA GLU A 511 -10.39 6.56 35.26
C GLU A 511 -10.10 5.08 35.03
N ARG A 512 -11.12 4.25 35.18
CA ARG A 512 -11.06 2.82 34.84
C ARG A 512 -11.07 2.69 33.33
N VAL A 513 -9.92 2.52 32.74
CA VAL A 513 -9.79 2.16 31.31
C VAL A 513 -9.75 0.64 31.24
N ALA A 514 -10.68 0.05 30.52
CA ALA A 514 -10.65 -1.40 30.28
C ALA A 514 -9.39 -1.76 29.48
N GLN A 515 -8.78 -2.90 29.78
CA GLN A 515 -7.50 -3.29 29.16
C GLN A 515 -7.55 -3.35 27.62
N HIS A 516 -8.72 -3.65 27.04
CA HIS A 516 -8.95 -3.69 25.59
C HIS A 516 -9.08 -2.30 24.95
N ASP A 517 -9.32 -1.24 25.74
CA ASP A 517 -9.42 0.15 25.29
C ASP A 517 -8.08 0.89 25.34
N LEU A 518 -7.00 0.18 25.66
CA LEU A 518 -5.67 0.74 25.73
C LEU A 518 -5.01 0.72 24.35
N PRO A 519 -4.20 1.74 24.01
CA PRO A 519 -3.45 1.72 22.77
C PRO A 519 -2.47 0.54 22.75
N THR A 520 -2.26 -0.01 21.55
CA THR A 520 -1.19 -0.97 21.28
C THR A 520 0.01 -0.25 20.70
N LEU A 521 1.20 -0.76 21.03
CA LEU A 521 2.46 -0.20 20.57
C LEU A 521 3.09 -1.12 19.53
N ASN A 522 3.50 -0.54 18.42
CA ASN A 522 4.29 -1.20 17.38
C ASN A 522 5.62 -0.48 17.21
N LEU A 523 6.68 -1.20 16.94
CA LEU A 523 7.98 -0.62 16.61
C LEU A 523 8.27 -0.81 15.13
N TYR A 524 8.83 0.21 14.52
CA TYR A 524 9.21 0.21 13.12
C TYR A 524 10.68 0.59 12.94
N ASN A 525 11.39 -0.19 12.14
CA ASN A 525 12.66 0.24 11.57
C ASN A 525 12.43 0.49 10.09
N ASP A 526 12.37 1.76 9.72
CA ASP A 526 11.83 2.22 8.44
C ASP A 526 10.39 1.72 8.22
N ASP A 527 10.10 1.00 7.14
CA ASP A 527 8.78 0.41 6.84
C ASP A 527 8.58 -1.00 7.44
N GLN A 528 9.63 -1.56 8.07
CA GLN A 528 9.59 -2.91 8.62
C GLN A 528 9.09 -2.90 10.06
N SER A 529 8.11 -3.73 10.35
CA SER A 529 7.71 -4.00 11.74
C SER A 529 8.77 -4.84 12.42
N ILE A 530 9.17 -4.43 13.62
CA ILE A 530 10.13 -5.15 14.44
C ILE A 530 9.46 -5.61 15.75
N ASP A 531 10.04 -6.66 16.35
CA ASP A 531 9.58 -7.18 17.63
C ASP A 531 9.81 -6.14 18.73
N CYS A 532 8.74 -5.76 19.44
CA CYS A 532 8.79 -4.87 20.60
C CYS A 532 9.05 -5.62 21.91
N GLY A 533 9.18 -6.92 21.88
CA GLY A 533 9.33 -7.77 23.08
C GLY A 533 8.00 -8.02 23.81
N ASN A 534 8.10 -8.64 24.97
CA ASN A 534 6.93 -8.99 25.77
C ASN A 534 6.29 -7.75 26.40
N GLU A 535 4.99 -7.62 26.27
CA GLU A 535 4.20 -6.63 26.99
C GLU A 535 4.02 -7.05 28.45
N THR A 536 4.31 -6.16 29.38
CA THR A 536 4.04 -6.33 30.81
C THR A 536 3.19 -5.17 31.29
N CYS A 537 2.13 -5.47 32.04
CA CYS A 537 1.29 -4.45 32.68
C CYS A 537 1.74 -4.20 34.12
N ARG A 538 1.86 -2.93 34.51
CA ARG A 538 1.93 -2.50 35.88
C ARG A 538 0.53 -2.25 36.39
N ASN A 539 0.12 -2.93 37.45
CA ASN A 539 -1.17 -2.78 38.06
C ASN A 539 -1.03 -2.11 39.43
N ILE A 540 -1.95 -1.20 39.76
CA ILE A 540 -2.06 -0.63 41.11
C ILE A 540 -3.32 -1.17 41.77
N ASP A 541 -3.19 -1.59 43.03
CA ASP A 541 -4.34 -1.84 43.89
C ASP A 541 -5.04 -0.50 44.17
N SER A 542 -6.35 -0.43 43.88
CA SER A 542 -7.12 0.73 44.25
C SER A 542 -7.18 0.84 45.77
N LEU A 543 -6.64 1.92 46.31
CA LEU A 543 -6.74 2.27 47.73
C LEU A 543 -8.23 2.21 48.16
N GLY A 544 -8.57 1.23 48.97
CA GLY A 544 -9.73 1.24 49.82
C GLY A 544 -10.92 0.34 49.45
N ASN A 545 -10.99 -0.29 48.30
CA ASN A 545 -12.07 -1.22 47.98
C ASN A 545 -11.57 -2.57 47.49
N ARG A 546 -11.68 -3.58 48.36
CA ARG A 546 -11.28 -4.99 48.14
C ARG A 546 -11.93 -5.71 46.94
N ARG A 547 -12.67 -5.03 46.06
CA ARG A 547 -13.46 -5.70 45.02
C ARG A 547 -12.88 -5.54 43.60
N ASP A 548 -12.03 -4.56 43.33
CA ASP A 548 -11.48 -4.33 42.00
C ASP A 548 -9.98 -4.54 42.00
N LYS A 549 -9.58 -5.74 41.64
CA LYS A 549 -8.25 -6.25 41.95
C LYS A 549 -7.07 -5.57 41.32
N TYR A 550 -7.16 -4.98 40.14
CA TYR A 550 -5.98 -4.36 39.49
C TYR A 550 -6.40 -3.38 38.39
N THR A 551 -5.99 -2.16 38.50
CA THR A 551 -6.08 -1.20 37.41
C THR A 551 -4.69 -1.09 36.74
N CYS A 552 -4.59 -1.43 35.46
CA CYS A 552 -3.35 -1.22 34.70
C CYS A 552 -3.09 0.28 34.54
N VAL A 553 -1.91 0.72 34.96
CA VAL A 553 -1.51 2.14 34.92
C VAL A 553 -0.37 2.38 33.97
N ALA A 554 0.37 1.36 33.59
CA ALA A 554 1.41 1.43 32.57
C ALA A 554 1.59 0.06 31.87
N LYS A 555 1.87 0.13 30.59
CA LYS A 555 2.40 -0.97 29.80
C LYS A 555 3.87 -0.77 29.53
N MET A 556 4.64 -1.84 29.57
CA MET A 556 6.08 -1.80 29.42
C MET A 556 6.56 -2.86 28.45
N TRP A 557 7.56 -2.52 27.65
CA TRP A 557 8.22 -3.41 26.68
C TRP A 557 9.71 -3.30 26.81
N GLN A 558 10.42 -4.42 26.58
CA GLN A 558 11.86 -4.47 26.46
C GLN A 558 12.22 -4.82 25.02
N ALA A 559 12.58 -3.82 24.22
CA ALA A 559 12.91 -4.02 22.82
C ALA A 559 14.41 -4.23 22.61
N LYS A 560 14.75 -5.23 21.81
CA LYS A 560 16.14 -5.65 21.52
C LYS A 560 16.61 -5.28 20.13
N ASN A 561 15.89 -4.38 19.45
CA ASN A 561 16.21 -3.90 18.11
C ASN A 561 16.18 -2.37 18.06
N ASN A 562 17.06 -1.79 17.24
CA ASN A 562 16.94 -0.36 16.91
C ASN A 562 15.63 -0.12 16.15
N PHE A 563 15.03 1.04 16.38
CA PHE A 563 13.80 1.46 15.71
C PHE A 563 13.91 2.93 15.29
N THR A 564 13.13 3.30 14.29
CA THR A 564 13.04 4.67 13.77
C THR A 564 11.73 5.36 14.15
N ALA A 565 10.68 4.57 14.41
CA ALA A 565 9.39 5.11 14.81
C ALA A 565 8.63 4.15 15.73
N ILE A 566 7.77 4.73 16.56
CA ILE A 566 6.79 4.02 17.38
C ILE A 566 5.41 4.31 16.79
N GLY A 567 4.68 3.25 16.42
CA GLY A 567 3.27 3.32 16.06
C GLY A 567 2.40 3.10 17.28
N LEU A 568 1.54 4.04 17.60
CA LEU A 568 0.50 3.90 18.61
C LEU A 568 -0.83 3.69 17.92
N ASN A 569 -1.41 2.49 18.05
CA ASN A 569 -2.70 2.17 17.47
C ASN A 569 -3.79 2.29 18.54
N TYR A 570 -4.77 3.13 18.27
CA TYR A 570 -5.91 3.37 19.14
C TYR A 570 -7.18 3.49 18.33
N LYS A 571 -8.21 2.72 18.67
CA LYS A 571 -9.51 2.66 17.97
C LYS A 571 -9.36 2.50 16.45
N GLY A 572 -8.45 1.62 16.03
CA GLY A 572 -8.21 1.33 14.61
C GLY A 572 -7.44 2.41 13.84
N THR A 573 -6.96 3.45 14.53
CA THR A 573 -6.12 4.49 13.94
C THR A 573 -4.71 4.38 14.50
N GLU A 574 -3.71 4.40 13.64
CA GLU A 574 -2.32 4.46 14.04
C GLU A 574 -1.79 5.88 13.87
N GLY A 575 -1.07 6.39 14.87
CA GLY A 575 -0.29 7.60 14.79
C GLY A 575 1.17 7.30 15.06
N LEU A 576 2.09 7.90 14.31
CA LEU A 576 3.52 7.70 14.52
C LEU A 576 4.09 8.73 15.50
N LEU A 577 4.94 8.21 16.38
CA LEU A 577 5.89 8.96 17.18
C LEU A 577 7.29 8.69 16.64
N VAL A 578 7.99 9.72 16.20
CA VAL A 578 9.30 9.60 15.58
C VAL A 578 10.35 10.27 16.49
N PRO A 579 11.12 9.48 17.27
CA PRO A 579 12.16 10.01 18.13
C PRO A 579 13.38 10.46 17.32
N LEU A 580 13.96 11.61 17.69
CA LEU A 580 15.18 12.17 17.11
C LEU A 580 16.39 11.74 17.94
N MET A 581 16.73 10.46 17.90
CA MET A 581 17.81 9.87 18.69
C MET A 581 19.17 10.16 18.08
N LYS A 582 20.14 10.46 18.94
CA LYS A 582 21.57 10.52 18.57
C LYS A 582 22.16 9.12 18.55
N GLU A 583 23.17 8.89 17.71
CA GLU A 583 23.94 7.66 17.75
C GLU A 583 24.75 7.57 19.05
N GLY A 584 24.65 6.43 19.71
CA GLY A 584 25.44 6.12 20.90
C GLY A 584 26.76 5.45 20.57
N GLY A 585 27.62 5.33 21.57
CA GLY A 585 28.91 4.65 21.45
C GLY A 585 30.03 5.53 20.88
N GLY A 586 31.23 5.04 20.95
CA GLY A 586 32.44 5.72 20.52
C GLY A 586 33.69 4.95 20.91
N SER A 587 34.81 5.65 21.21
CA SER A 587 36.10 5.02 21.47
C SER A 587 36.64 5.30 22.88
N LYS A 588 35.94 6.07 23.71
CA LYS A 588 36.40 6.40 25.05
C LYS A 588 36.38 5.18 25.98
N LYS A 589 37.37 5.05 26.82
CA LYS A 589 37.56 3.94 27.76
C LYS A 589 37.06 4.34 29.14
N PHE A 590 36.06 3.61 29.62
CA PHE A 590 35.49 3.82 30.95
C PHE A 590 36.03 2.77 31.95
N VAL A 591 36.24 3.22 33.17
CA VAL A 591 36.54 2.34 34.31
C VAL A 591 35.58 2.74 35.42
N PHE A 592 34.78 1.77 35.89
CA PHE A 592 33.87 1.94 37.01
C PHE A 592 34.41 1.26 38.24
N ALA A 593 34.34 1.93 39.39
CA ALA A 593 34.70 1.39 40.70
C ALA A 593 33.44 1.38 41.57
N ILE A 594 33.07 0.20 42.07
CA ILE A 594 31.81 -0.04 42.77
C ILE A 594 32.06 -0.50 44.21
N ASP A 595 31.63 0.30 45.15
CA ASP A 595 31.47 -0.11 46.55
C ASP A 595 30.02 -0.53 46.82
N PHE A 596 29.76 -1.82 46.74
CA PHE A 596 28.47 -2.38 47.02
C PHE A 596 28.32 -2.59 48.54
N GLY A 597 27.87 -1.51 49.23
CA GLY A 597 27.69 -1.56 50.68
C GLY A 597 26.38 -2.22 51.11
N THR A 598 26.30 -2.51 52.43
CA THR A 598 25.08 -3.11 53.03
C THR A 598 23.88 -2.12 52.99
N THR A 599 24.15 -0.88 53.22
CA THR A 599 23.15 0.17 53.30
C THR A 599 23.15 1.05 52.06
N ASN A 600 24.32 1.42 51.60
CA ASN A 600 24.50 2.31 50.46
C ASN A 600 25.43 1.69 49.42
N THR A 601 25.19 1.96 48.16
CA THR A 601 26.10 1.62 47.06
C THR A 601 26.67 2.92 46.50
N HIS A 602 28.00 2.94 46.36
CA HIS A 602 28.73 4.05 45.74
C HIS A 602 29.41 3.57 44.45
N ILE A 603 29.36 4.42 43.44
CA ILE A 603 30.01 4.15 42.14
C ILE A 603 30.80 5.40 41.75
N GLU A 604 32.08 5.22 41.46
CA GLU A 604 32.91 6.21 40.80
C GLU A 604 33.29 5.73 39.40
N TYR A 605 33.59 6.67 38.51
CA TYR A 605 34.07 6.31 37.18
C TYR A 605 35.17 7.24 36.73
N SER A 606 36.05 6.76 35.86
CA SER A 606 36.99 7.55 35.10
C SER A 606 36.89 7.31 33.62
N VAL A 607 37.25 8.30 32.82
CA VAL A 607 37.24 8.21 31.36
C VAL A 607 38.65 8.50 30.84
N ASP A 608 39.17 7.59 30.01
CA ASP A 608 40.52 7.69 29.42
C ASP A 608 41.63 7.99 30.41
N GLY A 609 41.50 7.46 31.65
CA GLY A 609 42.49 7.67 32.74
C GLY A 609 42.37 9.01 33.45
N SER A 610 41.28 9.73 33.30
CA SER A 610 40.99 10.93 34.09
C SER A 610 40.89 10.63 35.59
N MET A 611 40.88 11.66 36.42
CA MET A 611 40.58 11.47 37.84
C MET A 611 39.19 10.88 38.04
N PRO A 612 39.00 9.88 38.91
CA PRO A 612 37.70 9.34 39.23
C PRO A 612 36.76 10.42 39.78
N MET A 613 35.49 10.30 39.37
CA MET A 613 34.41 11.11 39.87
C MET A 613 33.20 10.25 40.21
N PRO A 614 32.36 10.67 41.17
CA PRO A 614 31.14 9.94 41.48
C PRO A 614 30.25 9.79 40.21
N LEU A 615 29.63 8.64 40.07
CA LEU A 615 28.64 8.46 39.01
C LEU A 615 27.45 9.38 39.32
N ASP A 616 27.29 10.32 38.50
CA ASP A 616 26.18 11.26 38.49
C ASP A 616 25.40 11.15 37.18
N THR A 617 24.21 11.68 37.18
CA THR A 617 23.41 11.79 36.00
C THR A 617 22.93 13.22 35.89
N THR A 618 23.39 13.90 34.87
CA THR A 618 23.01 15.28 34.57
C THR A 618 21.87 15.33 33.56
N ALA A 619 21.31 16.49 33.30
CA ALA A 619 20.31 16.65 32.25
C ALA A 619 20.84 16.24 30.87
N SER A 620 22.13 16.44 30.59
CA SER A 620 22.80 16.04 29.36
C SER A 620 22.97 14.50 29.25
N ASP A 621 23.01 13.81 30.40
CA ASP A 621 23.09 12.36 30.49
C ASP A 621 21.72 11.71 30.71
N ALA A 622 20.63 12.46 30.59
CA ALA A 622 19.30 11.97 30.87
C ALA A 622 18.99 10.73 30.01
N GLN A 623 18.78 9.63 30.68
CA GLN A 623 18.56 8.34 30.06
C GLN A 623 17.08 8.08 29.82
N LEU A 624 16.21 8.86 30.46
CA LEU A 624 14.77 8.76 30.34
C LEU A 624 14.22 10.02 29.67
N ARG A 625 13.53 9.84 28.56
CA ARG A 625 12.94 10.95 27.82
C ARG A 625 11.44 10.76 27.72
N PRO A 626 10.63 11.50 28.51
CA PRO A 626 9.19 11.48 28.33
C PRO A 626 8.79 12.18 27.02
N VAL A 627 7.78 11.66 26.38
CA VAL A 627 7.23 12.23 25.15
C VAL A 627 6.30 13.40 25.44
N ASN A 628 5.56 13.30 26.54
CA ASN A 628 4.57 14.30 26.91
C ASN A 628 5.07 15.16 28.05
N ASP A 629 4.60 16.41 28.11
CA ASP A 629 4.78 17.26 29.28
C ASP A 629 4.08 16.63 30.49
N MET A 630 4.86 16.27 31.48
CA MET A 630 4.34 15.69 32.71
C MET A 630 4.27 16.79 33.75
N GLN A 631 3.05 17.11 34.17
CA GLN A 631 2.88 18.03 35.30
C GLN A 631 3.51 17.43 36.56
N SER A 632 4.28 18.21 37.29
CA SER A 632 5.06 17.79 38.45
C SER A 632 4.25 17.10 39.55
N ASP A 633 2.95 17.37 39.62
CA ASP A 633 2.04 16.82 40.62
C ASP A 633 1.18 15.66 40.10
N SER A 634 1.40 15.18 38.86
CA SER A 634 0.63 14.06 38.36
C SER A 634 0.92 12.79 39.15
N MET A 635 -0.08 11.91 39.27
CA MET A 635 0.09 10.58 39.84
C MET A 635 1.20 9.81 39.08
N TRP A 636 1.31 10.03 37.79
CA TRP A 636 2.33 9.46 36.93
C TRP A 636 3.76 9.87 37.37
N THR A 637 3.98 11.16 37.62
CA THR A 637 5.26 11.64 38.10
C THR A 637 5.62 11.03 39.46
N LYS A 638 4.62 10.92 40.35
CA LYS A 638 4.81 10.28 41.68
C LYS A 638 5.13 8.79 41.54
N MET A 639 4.50 8.11 40.63
CA MET A 639 4.77 6.70 40.34
C MET A 639 6.13 6.49 39.69
N MET A 640 6.50 7.34 38.73
CA MET A 640 7.83 7.34 38.12
C MET A 640 8.94 7.59 39.12
N GLN A 641 8.69 8.46 40.10
CA GLN A 641 9.67 8.74 41.16
C GLN A 641 9.88 7.60 42.14
N GLY A 642 8.90 6.68 42.24
CA GLY A 642 8.93 5.61 43.23
C GLY A 642 9.28 4.25 42.63
N ASP A 643 8.75 3.87 41.47
CA ASP A 643 8.50 2.46 41.25
C ASP A 643 8.72 1.88 39.87
N LEU A 644 8.49 2.64 38.79
CA LEU A 644 8.35 2.02 37.49
C LEU A 644 9.62 1.96 36.67
N MET A 645 10.44 2.93 36.87
CA MET A 645 11.73 3.08 36.20
C MET A 645 12.67 3.72 37.20
N PRO A 646 13.98 3.51 37.09
CA PRO A 646 14.90 4.38 37.81
C PRO A 646 14.39 5.78 37.57
N ALA A 647 13.99 6.45 38.64
CA ALA A 647 13.38 7.76 38.62
C ALA A 647 14.09 8.63 37.62
N ILE A 648 13.43 9.56 37.00
CA ILE A 648 13.98 10.43 35.99
C ILE A 648 15.42 10.77 36.34
N ILE A 649 16.34 9.96 35.81
CA ILE A 649 17.75 10.13 36.08
C ILE A 649 18.16 11.42 35.39
N GLY A 650 18.69 12.37 36.17
CA GLY A 650 19.08 13.68 35.66
C GLY A 650 18.09 14.82 35.88
N GLN A 651 16.88 14.53 36.41
CA GLN A 651 16.04 15.59 36.97
C GLN A 651 16.21 15.65 38.47
N GLY A 652 16.79 16.75 38.97
CA GLY A 652 16.85 17.01 40.39
C GLY A 652 15.47 17.12 41.03
N LYS A 653 15.39 16.86 42.30
CA LYS A 653 14.31 17.38 43.15
C LYS A 653 14.38 18.90 43.04
N THR A 654 13.34 19.58 42.55
CA THR A 654 13.25 21.02 42.58
C THR A 654 14.60 21.74 42.72
N ASP A 655 14.99 22.44 41.70
CA ASP A 655 16.22 23.21 41.64
C ASP A 655 17.51 22.41 41.40
N ASP A 656 17.69 21.94 40.17
CA ASP A 656 18.95 21.49 39.55
C ASP A 656 19.77 20.39 40.27
N GLN A 657 19.19 19.63 41.18
CA GLN A 657 19.92 18.54 41.82
C GLN A 657 19.86 17.25 41.00
N SER A 658 20.94 16.95 40.29
CA SER A 658 21.21 15.65 39.70
C SER A 658 21.20 14.56 40.79
N ILE A 659 20.75 13.36 40.44
CA ILE A 659 20.87 12.19 41.31
C ILE A 659 22.31 11.73 41.25
N SER A 660 22.95 11.73 42.38
CA SER A 660 24.37 11.33 42.56
C SER A 660 24.47 10.11 43.45
N PHE A 661 25.51 9.31 43.24
CA PHE A 661 25.91 8.26 44.16
C PHE A 661 26.64 8.86 45.37
N PRO A 662 26.49 8.30 46.60
CA PRO A 662 25.92 6.98 46.90
C PRO A 662 24.37 6.95 46.93
N ILE A 663 23.81 5.82 46.46
CA ILE A 663 22.40 5.50 46.56
C ILE A 663 22.12 4.43 47.63
N ARG A 664 20.87 4.25 48.02
CA ARG A 664 20.51 3.14 48.93
C ARG A 664 20.71 1.80 48.26
N THR A 665 21.30 0.81 48.91
CA THR A 665 21.33 -0.59 48.51
C THR A 665 19.96 -1.22 48.82
N ALA A 666 18.99 -0.92 47.99
CA ALA A 666 17.63 -1.40 48.16
C ALA A 666 16.98 -1.64 46.82
N LEU A 667 16.06 -2.60 46.76
CA LEU A 667 15.23 -2.91 45.61
C LEU A 667 13.78 -2.84 46.06
N THR A 668 12.94 -2.14 45.25
CA THR A 668 11.51 -2.21 45.40
C THR A 668 10.94 -3.18 44.38
N SER A 669 9.92 -3.93 44.74
CA SER A 669 9.28 -4.86 43.82
C SER A 669 7.79 -5.01 44.13
N THR A 670 6.99 -5.36 43.12
CA THR A 670 5.62 -5.74 43.29
C THR A 670 5.53 -7.07 44.00
N ARG A 671 4.41 -7.40 44.63
CA ARG A 671 4.19 -8.67 45.39
C ARG A 671 4.15 -9.89 44.51
N ASP A 672 3.86 -9.74 43.25
CA ASP A 672 3.62 -10.80 42.26
C ASP A 672 4.91 -11.23 41.49
N VAL A 673 6.09 -10.73 41.88
CA VAL A 673 7.33 -11.13 41.24
C VAL A 673 7.73 -12.56 41.66
N ASP A 674 7.82 -13.44 40.67
CA ASP A 674 8.41 -14.78 40.86
C ASP A 674 9.91 -14.71 40.57
N TRP A 675 10.68 -14.38 41.62
CA TRP A 675 12.14 -14.21 41.54
C TRP A 675 12.89 -15.43 41.06
N LEU A 676 12.28 -16.61 41.09
CA LEU A 676 12.94 -17.85 40.68
C LEU A 676 12.68 -18.17 39.19
N ARG A 677 11.68 -17.54 38.62
CA ARG A 677 11.27 -17.77 37.21
C ARG A 677 11.50 -16.58 36.30
N GLU A 678 11.43 -15.37 36.83
CA GLU A 678 11.59 -14.14 36.04
C GLU A 678 13.06 -13.75 35.96
N VAL A 679 13.62 -13.77 34.76
CA VAL A 679 15.04 -13.51 34.53
C VAL A 679 15.37 -12.03 34.61
N GLN A 680 14.46 -11.15 34.20
CA GLN A 680 14.60 -9.69 34.28
C GLN A 680 13.25 -9.03 34.58
N PRO A 681 12.89 -8.87 35.85
CA PRO A 681 11.59 -8.35 36.24
C PRO A 681 11.51 -6.80 36.21
N PHE A 682 12.14 -6.14 35.21
CA PHE A 682 12.30 -4.67 35.22
C PHE A 682 10.95 -3.93 35.33
N SER A 683 9.86 -4.48 34.83
CA SER A 683 8.53 -3.89 34.95
C SER A 683 7.89 -4.05 36.33
N LYS A 684 8.46 -4.91 37.18
CA LYS A 684 7.94 -5.29 38.51
C LYS A 684 8.93 -5.00 39.62
N ALA A 685 10.17 -4.69 39.31
CA ALA A 685 11.23 -4.38 40.27
C ALA A 685 12.12 -3.24 39.81
N ASN A 686 12.57 -2.41 40.74
CA ASN A 686 13.39 -1.22 40.41
C ASN A 686 14.26 -0.77 41.60
N ILE A 687 15.31 0.01 41.29
CA ILE A 687 16.10 0.72 42.29
C ILE A 687 15.35 1.95 42.77
N PRO A 688 15.03 2.09 44.05
CA PRO A 688 14.36 3.27 44.58
C PRO A 688 15.38 4.37 44.85
N PHE A 689 15.68 5.21 43.85
CA PHE A 689 16.64 6.30 43.96
C PHE A 689 16.34 7.25 45.10
N PHE A 690 15.07 7.49 45.40
CA PHE A 690 14.60 8.40 46.46
C PHE A 690 14.02 7.67 47.66
N TYR A 691 14.46 6.44 47.89
CA TYR A 691 13.98 5.62 49.01
C TYR A 691 14.35 6.22 50.33
N GLU A 692 13.35 6.77 51.03
CA GLU A 692 13.40 7.06 52.44
C GLU A 692 12.35 6.16 53.14
N ARG A 693 12.78 5.44 54.17
CA ARG A 693 11.96 4.39 54.84
C ARG A 693 10.62 4.92 55.34
N LYS A 694 10.45 6.20 55.53
CA LYS A 694 9.20 6.89 55.97
C LYS A 694 8.37 7.44 54.81
N GLN A 695 8.85 7.38 53.55
CA GLN A 695 8.22 8.01 52.41
C GLN A 695 7.78 7.03 51.32
N LEU A 696 7.91 5.70 51.58
CA LEU A 696 7.31 4.73 50.69
C LEU A 696 5.82 4.98 50.68
N PRO A 697 5.24 5.29 49.53
CA PRO A 697 3.79 5.34 49.42
C PRO A 697 3.23 4.00 49.83
N ASP A 698 2.00 3.96 50.36
CA ASP A 698 1.24 2.75 50.69
C ASP A 698 0.91 1.87 49.45
N TYR A 699 1.84 1.79 48.52
CA TYR A 699 1.69 0.84 47.43
C TYR A 699 2.09 -0.55 47.89
N ASN A 700 1.49 -1.58 47.26
CA ASN A 700 1.76 -2.99 47.51
C ASN A 700 3.23 -3.38 47.20
N GLU A 701 4.16 -2.50 47.42
CA GLU A 701 5.56 -2.70 47.17
C GLU A 701 6.32 -3.17 48.38
N GLN A 702 7.20 -4.10 48.17
CA GLN A 702 8.07 -4.62 49.22
C GLN A 702 9.49 -4.12 48.94
N PRO A 703 10.00 -3.22 49.81
CA PRO A 703 11.40 -2.91 49.81
C PRO A 703 12.23 -4.10 50.28
N THR A 704 13.22 -4.47 49.51
CA THR A 704 14.21 -5.47 49.92
C THR A 704 15.51 -4.77 50.21
N THR A 705 16.00 -4.88 51.43
CA THR A 705 17.29 -4.37 51.86
C THR A 705 18.20 -5.54 52.21
N ASN A 706 19.43 -5.25 52.61
CA ASN A 706 20.43 -6.28 53.01
C ASN A 706 20.79 -7.25 51.86
N LEU A 707 20.78 -6.76 50.63
CA LEU A 707 21.07 -7.53 49.41
C LEU A 707 22.45 -8.18 49.43
N LYS A 708 23.40 -7.59 50.18
CA LYS A 708 24.81 -8.05 50.24
C LYS A 708 24.98 -9.34 51.05
N TRP A 709 24.15 -9.59 52.10
CA TRP A 709 24.40 -10.62 53.08
C TRP A 709 23.41 -11.78 53.05
N ASN A 710 22.35 -11.68 52.23
CA ASN A 710 21.40 -12.74 52.08
C ASN A 710 21.87 -13.73 51.01
N ASP A 711 21.90 -15.03 51.36
CA ASP A 711 22.55 -16.06 50.56
C ASP A 711 21.54 -17.14 50.01
N ASN A 712 20.25 -16.97 50.17
CA ASN A 712 19.28 -17.86 49.57
C ASN A 712 19.01 -17.54 48.10
N GLU A 713 18.48 -18.49 47.32
CA GLU A 713 18.25 -18.34 45.88
C GLU A 713 17.40 -17.13 45.50
N LYS A 714 16.34 -16.85 46.29
CA LYS A 714 15.52 -15.63 46.07
C LYS A 714 16.34 -14.36 46.22
N SER A 715 17.17 -14.31 47.27
CA SER A 715 17.99 -13.13 47.56
C SER A 715 19.09 -12.95 46.48
N LYS A 716 19.67 -14.06 45.97
CA LYS A 716 20.60 -13.99 44.86
C LYS A 716 19.94 -13.43 43.61
N ALA A 717 18.72 -13.85 43.28
CA ALA A 717 17.95 -13.30 42.17
C ALA A 717 17.65 -11.79 42.34
N GLN A 718 17.28 -11.38 43.56
CA GLN A 718 17.07 -9.95 43.88
C GLN A 718 18.36 -9.13 43.75
N THR A 719 19.50 -9.68 44.25
CA THR A 719 20.80 -9.06 44.11
C THR A 719 21.22 -8.94 42.65
N THR A 720 21.01 -10.00 41.87
CA THR A 720 21.25 -10.00 40.42
C THR A 720 20.43 -8.92 39.72
N CYS A 721 19.17 -8.78 40.07
CA CYS A 721 18.31 -7.72 39.51
C CYS A 721 18.86 -6.34 39.85
N PHE A 722 19.21 -6.08 41.13
CA PHE A 722 19.77 -4.78 41.54
C PHE A 722 21.08 -4.45 40.79
N LEU A 723 22.00 -5.39 40.68
CA LEU A 723 23.26 -5.21 39.98
C LEU A 723 23.08 -5.08 38.46
N SER A 724 22.09 -5.77 37.89
CA SER A 724 21.72 -5.59 36.47
C SER A 724 21.18 -4.19 36.18
N GLU A 725 20.38 -3.61 37.07
CA GLU A 725 19.91 -2.24 36.96
C GLU A 725 21.09 -1.23 37.02
N LEU A 726 22.05 -1.45 37.93
CA LEU A 726 23.27 -0.64 37.99
C LEU A 726 24.08 -0.76 36.68
N ALA A 727 24.27 -1.98 36.20
CA ALA A 727 25.00 -2.24 34.97
C ALA A 727 24.31 -1.59 33.74
N PHE A 728 22.99 -1.62 33.71
CA PHE A 728 22.21 -0.94 32.66
C PHE A 728 22.45 0.57 32.69
N ILE A 729 22.48 1.22 33.87
CA ILE A 729 22.77 2.63 34.03
C ILE A 729 24.21 2.94 33.56
N MET A 730 25.18 2.16 34.00
CA MET A 730 26.58 2.33 33.59
C MET A 730 26.76 2.14 32.08
N ARG A 731 26.16 1.13 31.49
CA ARG A 731 26.16 0.87 30.06
C ARG A 731 25.64 2.08 29.26
N ASN A 732 24.49 2.60 29.68
CA ASN A 732 23.90 3.75 29.02
C ASN A 732 24.80 5.02 29.18
N LYS A 733 25.41 5.21 30.36
CA LYS A 733 26.39 6.30 30.58
C LYS A 733 27.57 6.18 29.60
N VAL A 734 28.11 4.99 29.41
CA VAL A 734 29.21 4.75 28.45
C VAL A 734 28.77 5.13 27.04
N LEU A 735 27.65 4.55 26.57
CA LEU A 735 27.20 4.73 25.20
C LEU A 735 26.79 6.19 24.88
N MET A 736 26.11 6.85 25.80
CA MET A 736 25.69 8.25 25.61
C MET A 736 26.86 9.25 25.67
N ASN A 737 28.01 8.85 26.19
CA ASN A 737 29.20 9.69 26.33
C ASN A 737 30.37 9.26 25.41
N ASN A 738 30.05 8.70 24.26
CA ASN A 738 31.01 8.25 23.24
C ASN A 738 31.99 7.18 23.74
N GLY A 739 31.54 6.30 24.63
CA GLY A 739 32.35 5.21 25.18
C GLY A 739 32.26 3.92 24.38
N ASP A 740 33.27 3.08 24.57
CA ASP A 740 33.38 1.73 24.02
C ASP A 740 33.08 0.71 25.12
N LEU A 741 32.01 -0.08 24.94
CA LEU A 741 31.62 -1.11 25.88
C LEU A 741 32.71 -2.22 25.99
N SER A 742 33.35 -2.56 24.89
CA SER A 742 34.39 -3.61 24.85
C SER A 742 35.66 -3.19 25.58
N ALA A 743 35.92 -1.90 25.70
CA ALA A 743 37.05 -1.31 26.41
C ALA A 743 36.71 -0.92 27.85
N THR A 744 35.46 -1.08 28.28
CA THR A 744 35.00 -0.71 29.61
C THR A 744 35.46 -1.72 30.66
N ARG A 745 35.91 -1.25 31.82
CA ARG A 745 36.36 -2.06 32.92
C ARG A 745 35.54 -1.81 34.18
N LEU A 746 35.42 -2.86 35.05
CA LEU A 746 34.71 -2.83 36.31
C LEU A 746 35.66 -3.25 37.43
N ILE A 747 35.69 -2.46 38.52
CA ILE A 747 36.37 -2.77 39.75
C ILE A 747 35.31 -2.93 40.83
N TRP A 748 35.23 -4.08 41.47
CA TRP A 748 34.30 -4.33 42.58
C TRP A 748 35.08 -4.51 43.90
N PHE A 749 34.73 -3.69 44.89
CA PHE A 749 35.29 -3.77 46.22
C PHE A 749 34.45 -4.66 47.14
N TYR A 750 35.10 -5.59 47.85
CA TYR A 750 34.45 -6.42 48.84
C TYR A 750 35.20 -6.41 50.15
N PRO A 751 34.51 -6.55 51.33
CA PRO A 751 35.18 -6.56 52.61
C PRO A 751 36.01 -7.82 52.79
N THR A 752 37.20 -7.71 53.39
CA THR A 752 38.11 -8.82 53.67
C THR A 752 37.48 -9.91 54.56
N SER A 753 36.46 -9.55 55.32
CA SER A 753 35.68 -10.44 56.17
C SER A 753 34.61 -11.27 55.42
N MET A 754 34.43 -11.02 54.14
CA MET A 754 33.44 -11.78 53.33
C MET A 754 33.92 -13.21 53.11
N ALA A 755 33.04 -14.17 53.36
CA ALA A 755 33.35 -15.58 53.18
C ALA A 755 33.67 -15.87 51.68
N ALA A 756 34.72 -16.70 51.45
CA ALA A 756 35.17 -17.04 50.10
C ALA A 756 34.05 -17.54 49.18
N ARG A 757 33.08 -18.32 49.69
CA ARG A 757 31.90 -18.76 48.96
C ARG A 757 31.07 -17.55 48.45
N MET A 758 30.81 -16.56 49.29
CA MET A 758 30.04 -15.38 48.93
C MET A 758 30.78 -14.55 47.90
N VAL A 759 32.09 -14.38 48.03
CA VAL A 759 32.91 -13.72 47.01
C VAL A 759 32.76 -14.43 45.66
N GLY A 760 32.78 -15.78 45.68
CA GLY A 760 32.57 -16.58 44.48
C GLY A 760 31.17 -16.41 43.89
N ASP A 761 30.12 -16.40 44.71
CA ASP A 761 28.73 -16.16 44.24
C ASP A 761 28.59 -14.75 43.63
N PHE A 762 29.13 -13.73 44.25
CA PHE A 762 29.13 -12.37 43.71
C PHE A 762 29.95 -12.23 42.44
N ALA A 763 31.11 -12.92 42.37
CA ALA A 763 31.89 -12.94 41.12
C ALA A 763 31.11 -13.53 39.97
N GLY A 764 30.38 -14.63 40.22
CA GLY A 764 29.47 -15.20 39.22
C GLY A 764 28.33 -14.29 38.83
N ILE A 765 27.70 -13.59 39.78
CA ILE A 765 26.65 -12.60 39.50
C ILE A 765 27.22 -11.44 38.65
N TRP A 766 28.36 -10.87 39.05
CA TRP A 766 28.97 -9.78 38.30
C TRP A 766 29.38 -10.19 36.88
N GLN A 767 29.94 -11.40 36.74
CA GLN A 767 30.28 -11.94 35.43
C GLN A 767 29.02 -12.02 34.53
N HIS A 768 27.96 -12.61 35.05
CA HIS A 768 26.68 -12.70 34.31
C HIS A 768 26.12 -11.34 33.96
N VAL A 769 26.01 -10.45 34.93
CA VAL A 769 25.46 -9.10 34.76
C VAL A 769 26.27 -8.27 33.76
N PHE A 770 27.59 -8.34 33.85
CA PHE A 770 28.47 -7.60 32.98
C PHE A 770 28.45 -8.15 31.54
N GLN A 771 28.52 -9.47 31.38
CA GLN A 771 28.40 -10.07 30.05
C GLN A 771 27.07 -9.78 29.38
N THR A 772 25.99 -9.76 30.16
CA THR A 772 24.64 -9.46 29.62
C THR A 772 24.48 -8.00 29.20
N ASN A 773 25.06 -7.06 29.96
CA ASN A 773 24.88 -5.62 29.71
C ASN A 773 25.98 -5.01 28.85
N PHE A 774 27.17 -5.60 28.79
CA PHE A 774 28.31 -5.05 28.05
C PHE A 774 28.72 -5.94 26.86
N ASP A 775 27.72 -6.54 26.19
CA ASP A 775 27.86 -7.25 24.91
C ASP A 775 28.95 -8.32 24.88
N GLY A 776 28.88 -9.21 25.85
CA GLY A 776 29.81 -10.34 25.93
C GLY A 776 31.20 -9.98 26.40
N ALA A 777 31.32 -8.89 27.15
CA ALA A 777 32.57 -8.46 27.78
C ALA A 777 33.23 -9.63 28.56
N SER A 778 34.57 -9.70 28.50
CA SER A 778 35.36 -10.73 29.16
C SER A 778 35.36 -10.55 30.68
N ILE A 779 35.42 -11.66 31.42
CA ILE A 779 35.63 -11.64 32.88
C ILE A 779 36.93 -10.91 33.27
N GLU A 780 37.92 -10.86 32.39
CA GLU A 780 39.17 -10.14 32.61
C GLU A 780 38.99 -8.61 32.72
N GLN A 781 37.84 -8.10 32.25
CA GLN A 781 37.47 -6.68 32.41
C GLN A 781 36.95 -6.39 33.83
N ILE A 782 36.69 -7.42 34.65
CA ILE A 782 36.21 -7.30 36.02
C ILE A 782 37.36 -7.62 36.98
N LYS A 783 37.66 -6.67 37.83
CA LYS A 783 38.65 -6.82 38.89
C LYS A 783 37.98 -6.80 40.27
N PHE A 784 38.26 -7.84 41.03
CA PHE A 784 37.82 -7.95 42.43
C PHE A 784 38.93 -7.49 43.34
N ILE A 785 38.70 -6.56 44.27
CA ILE A 785 39.65 -5.99 45.20
C ILE A 785 39.15 -6.07 46.63
#